data_1873ade7935a9d114cff1504f9e96b73
#
_entry.id   1873ade7935a9d114cff1504f9e96b73
#
_cell.length_a   1.000
_cell.length_b   1.000
_cell.length_c   1.000
_cell.angle_alpha   90.00
_cell.angle_beta   90.00
_cell.angle_gamma   90.00
#
_symmetry.space_group_name_H-M   'P 1'
#
loop_
_entity.id
_entity.type
_entity.pdbx_description
1 polymer ?
#
loop_
_entity_poly.entity_id
_entity_poly.type
_entity_poly.pdbx_seq_one_letter_code
_entity_poly.pdbx_strand_id
1 'polypeptide(L)'
;MNRVLLFFALILCSFTIPENTPRIFLIGDSTMANKLPTAYPETGWGMIFPQYINLEVQNHAVNGRSTKSFRTLGHWSKVYEQLKPGDWVFIQFGHNDAKESDTTRYAPAKTDYGQNLIRYITEIRSKGAKPLLITPVMRRKFDDQGNFVDQHGDYPGVAKEVAKQLNVPLLDLHAKSKDAIVQLGVEESKRMFLNLPAGTWKNYADGKEDNTHFTPYGASVIASIVAQGLRDLNLDISKQLKLLPAGGKFVYELPKIMDVAFRKDTFNIVKYGAKADGITLNTKSIGSAIDACTQAGGGTVLIPAGFWLTGPITLKNNVNLHVSEGAVVQFTDDTNEYPLIKTNWEGLDAIRAHSPIYAVDADNIAITGKGILDGAGQAWRPVKKSKMTPPEWGVLVASGGVLNDKQDTWYPTQRALKGSSMKRPGVIAEGYDFAKAEEIKEFLRPNMLNLVRCKRVLLEGVTFQNSPAWCLHPLLTQHLTLRNLTVRNPWNAQNGDGVDLESCRYVLVENSTFDVGDDGICIKSGRDEEGRKRNVATEDVIVRNSTVFHGHGGFVIGSEMSGGARNIFVSDCNFLGTDVGLRFKTTRGRGGVVEKIYVDNIRMGNIGGAAILFDMYYMAKDPLAAYSGEDNPPIEFQPVTEATPQFKDFYINGVVCKGAETAIFVRGLPEMNIRNISMENISIQSREGFVCIEGENIGLKNANLQCENRSVVDVQDSKNLTLDNIAYKPSEVFLSVKGKRSKDIKVVNTDQSKAKKKVELGAGVSDKIIK
;
A
#
# COMPACT_ATOMS: atom_id res chain seq x y z
N MET A 1 -56.94 15.74 55.70
CA MET A 1 -56.00 16.74 55.19
C MET A 1 -54.65 16.38 55.76
N ASN A 2 -53.93 15.47 55.09
CA ASN A 2 -52.52 15.15 55.41
C ASN A 2 -51.66 15.34 54.21
N ARG A 3 -50.74 16.27 54.31
CA ARG A 3 -49.69 16.52 53.27
C ARG A 3 -48.53 15.56 53.55
N VAL A 4 -48.26 14.66 52.62
CA VAL A 4 -47.04 13.82 52.59
C VAL A 4 -45.99 14.58 51.81
N LEU A 5 -44.90 14.99 52.46
CA LEU A 5 -43.68 15.50 51.86
C LEU A 5 -42.84 14.33 51.38
N LEU A 6 -42.64 14.20 50.03
CA LEU A 6 -41.67 13.31 49.45
C LEU A 6 -40.29 14.01 49.42
N PHE A 7 -39.31 13.50 50.16
CA PHE A 7 -37.90 13.86 50.03
C PHE A 7 -37.30 13.10 48.86
N PHE A 8 -36.93 13.84 47.81
CA PHE A 8 -36.09 13.31 46.73
C PHE A 8 -34.62 13.42 47.17
N ALA A 9 -34.01 12.31 47.51
CA ALA A 9 -32.56 12.21 47.70
C ALA A 9 -31.89 12.16 46.31
N LEU A 10 -31.29 13.24 45.86
CA LEU A 10 -30.37 13.26 44.70
C LEU A 10 -29.07 12.55 45.12
N ILE A 11 -28.90 11.33 44.65
CA ILE A 11 -27.60 10.65 44.68
C ILE A 11 -26.76 11.29 43.56
N LEU A 12 -25.88 12.22 43.91
CA LEU A 12 -24.79 12.68 43.08
C LEU A 12 -23.77 11.52 42.93
N CYS A 13 -23.93 10.70 41.91
CA CYS A 13 -22.83 9.90 41.42
C CYS A 13 -21.75 10.81 40.92
N SER A 14 -20.75 11.10 41.73
CA SER A 14 -19.50 11.69 41.31
C SER A 14 -18.84 10.69 40.37
N PHE A 15 -18.94 10.92 39.05
CA PHE A 15 -18.03 10.33 38.09
C PHE A 15 -16.66 10.91 38.41
N THR A 16 -15.85 10.19 39.14
CA THR A 16 -14.42 10.46 39.21
C THR A 16 -13.88 10.22 37.81
N ILE A 17 -13.64 11.29 37.07
CA ILE A 17 -12.76 11.26 35.89
C ILE A 17 -11.44 10.68 36.39
N PRO A 18 -10.88 9.63 35.78
CA PRO A 18 -9.60 9.10 36.20
C PRO A 18 -8.57 10.24 36.10
N GLU A 19 -8.06 10.69 37.22
CA GLU A 19 -7.00 11.69 37.28
C GLU A 19 -5.78 11.15 36.55
N ASN A 20 -5.30 11.94 35.59
CA ASN A 20 -4.00 11.88 34.92
C ASN A 20 -3.72 10.67 34.02
N THR A 21 -4.33 10.64 32.85
CA THR A 21 -3.69 9.93 31.72
C THR A 21 -2.32 10.57 31.47
N PRO A 22 -1.20 9.82 31.56
CA PRO A 22 0.14 10.37 31.34
C PRO A 22 0.27 10.91 29.93
N ARG A 23 1.01 12.01 29.76
CA ARG A 23 1.36 12.62 28.49
C ARG A 23 2.82 12.34 28.17
N ILE A 24 3.20 12.52 26.91
CA ILE A 24 4.56 12.40 26.44
C ILE A 24 5.04 13.77 25.94
N PHE A 25 6.14 14.22 26.48
CA PHE A 25 6.85 15.43 26.02
C PHE A 25 8.10 15.01 25.26
N LEU A 26 8.22 15.44 24.00
CA LEU A 26 9.42 15.22 23.20
C LEU A 26 10.28 16.48 23.25
N ILE A 27 11.52 16.35 23.71
CA ILE A 27 12.51 17.44 23.71
C ILE A 27 13.73 17.02 22.90
N GLY A 28 14.16 17.87 21.97
CA GLY A 28 15.25 17.51 21.06
C GLY A 28 15.54 18.57 20.01
N ASP A 29 16.23 18.14 19.00
CA ASP A 29 16.71 18.95 17.89
C ASP A 29 15.84 18.86 16.62
N SER A 30 16.39 19.29 15.48
CA SER A 30 15.69 19.32 14.18
C SER A 30 15.25 17.96 13.65
N THR A 31 15.90 16.87 14.03
CA THR A 31 15.55 15.53 13.56
C THR A 31 14.23 15.03 14.17
N MET A 32 13.87 15.56 15.34
CA MET A 32 12.62 15.28 16.06
C MET A 32 11.55 16.36 15.85
N ALA A 33 11.93 17.61 15.61
CA ALA A 33 11.08 18.80 15.66
C ALA A 33 9.95 18.79 14.62
N ASN A 34 8.83 19.44 14.96
CA ASN A 34 7.78 19.78 14.01
C ASN A 34 8.31 20.73 12.93
N LYS A 35 7.87 20.51 11.68
CA LYS A 35 8.25 21.33 10.53
C LYS A 35 7.09 22.18 10.03
N LEU A 36 7.41 23.38 9.55
CA LEU A 36 6.42 24.22 8.86
C LEU A 36 6.07 23.62 7.49
N PRO A 37 4.88 23.87 6.97
CA PRO A 37 4.50 23.43 5.62
C PRO A 37 5.47 23.91 4.51
N THR A 38 6.13 25.04 4.72
CA THR A 38 7.14 25.63 3.82
C THR A 38 8.46 24.83 3.80
N ALA A 39 8.67 23.92 4.75
CA ALA A 39 9.83 23.05 4.78
C ALA A 39 9.52 21.62 4.25
N TYR A 40 8.28 21.34 3.85
CA TYR A 40 7.93 20.02 3.31
C TYR A 40 8.71 19.71 2.02
N PRO A 41 9.32 18.51 1.86
CA PRO A 41 9.09 17.26 2.57
C PRO A 41 9.93 17.05 3.85
N GLU A 42 10.67 18.04 4.35
CA GLU A 42 11.38 17.88 5.62
C GLU A 42 10.40 17.52 6.73
N THR A 43 10.64 16.42 7.42
CA THR A 43 9.76 15.85 8.46
C THR A 43 10.58 15.39 9.66
N GLY A 44 10.22 15.86 10.86
CA GLY A 44 10.82 15.32 12.08
C GLY A 44 10.13 14.02 12.51
N TRP A 45 10.88 13.05 13.05
CA TRP A 45 10.26 11.80 13.49
C TRP A 45 9.23 12.01 14.63
N GLY A 46 9.38 13.04 15.42
CA GLY A 46 8.42 13.41 16.47
C GLY A 46 7.07 13.90 15.93
N MET A 47 6.97 14.30 14.65
CA MET A 47 5.69 14.57 13.98
C MET A 47 4.90 13.30 13.68
N ILE A 48 5.62 12.21 13.45
CA ILE A 48 5.04 10.91 13.05
C ILE A 48 4.74 10.04 14.29
N PHE A 49 5.55 10.16 15.35
CA PHE A 49 5.46 9.31 16.54
C PHE A 49 4.06 9.26 17.20
N PRO A 50 3.22 10.33 17.23
CA PRO A 50 1.86 10.27 17.76
C PRO A 50 0.97 9.21 17.08
N GLN A 51 1.30 8.81 15.85
CA GLN A 51 0.58 7.75 15.16
C GLN A 51 0.80 6.36 15.81
N TYR A 52 1.86 6.20 16.61
CA TYR A 52 2.29 4.94 17.19
C TYR A 52 1.80 4.71 18.63
N ILE A 53 1.18 5.70 19.26
CA ILE A 53 0.83 5.61 20.68
C ILE A 53 -0.56 6.20 20.98
N ASN A 54 -1.25 5.63 21.98
CA ASN A 54 -2.59 6.07 22.43
C ASN A 54 -2.54 7.13 23.55
N LEU A 55 -1.44 7.86 23.65
CA LEU A 55 -1.26 8.96 24.58
C LEU A 55 -1.14 10.28 23.85
N GLU A 56 -1.43 11.37 24.55
CA GLU A 56 -1.14 12.72 24.06
C GLU A 56 0.38 12.89 23.96
N VAL A 57 0.86 13.28 22.77
CA VAL A 57 2.28 13.59 22.51
C VAL A 57 2.44 15.07 22.21
N GLN A 58 3.17 15.76 23.05
CA GLN A 58 3.54 17.17 22.88
C GLN A 58 4.98 17.27 22.39
N ASN A 59 5.15 17.63 21.11
CA ASN A 59 6.48 17.74 20.52
C ASN A 59 7.02 19.17 20.70
N HIS A 60 7.91 19.34 21.67
CA HIS A 60 8.60 20.58 21.98
C HIS A 60 10.02 20.66 21.39
N ALA A 61 10.44 19.69 20.60
CA ALA A 61 11.73 19.74 19.91
C ALA A 61 11.81 20.94 18.96
N VAL A 62 12.99 21.54 18.86
CA VAL A 62 13.19 22.79 18.10
C VAL A 62 14.42 22.68 17.19
N ASN A 63 14.27 23.13 15.94
CA ASN A 63 15.36 23.14 14.97
C ASN A 63 16.61 23.84 15.50
N GLY A 64 17.78 23.21 15.33
CA GLY A 64 19.07 23.79 15.66
C GLY A 64 19.38 23.90 17.18
N ARG A 65 18.62 23.24 18.04
CA ARG A 65 18.85 23.27 19.50
C ARG A 65 19.80 22.14 19.93
N SER A 66 20.70 22.49 20.87
CA SER A 66 21.52 21.59 21.64
C SER A 66 21.00 21.45 23.07
N THR A 67 21.54 20.58 23.89
CA THR A 67 21.22 20.49 25.33
C THR A 67 21.39 21.84 26.03
N LYS A 68 22.43 22.61 25.66
CA LYS A 68 22.72 23.96 26.17
C LYS A 68 21.69 24.98 25.68
N SER A 69 21.53 25.14 24.34
CA SER A 69 20.71 26.20 23.78
C SER A 69 19.19 25.98 23.97
N PHE A 70 18.73 24.75 24.12
CA PHE A 70 17.34 24.46 24.47
C PHE A 70 16.99 25.00 25.87
N ARG A 71 17.93 25.01 26.78
CA ARG A 71 17.78 25.60 28.12
C ARG A 71 17.93 27.13 28.08
N THR A 72 19.04 27.62 27.55
CA THR A 72 19.37 29.05 27.61
C THR A 72 18.37 29.94 26.87
N LEU A 73 17.66 29.41 25.88
CA LEU A 73 16.62 30.12 25.14
C LEU A 73 15.19 29.88 25.68
N GLY A 74 15.06 29.32 26.88
CA GLY A 74 13.78 29.18 27.57
C GLY A 74 12.84 28.11 27.02
N HIS A 75 13.28 27.23 26.10
CA HIS A 75 12.43 26.14 25.61
C HIS A 75 12.16 25.10 26.70
N TRP A 76 13.14 24.83 27.55
CA TRP A 76 13.01 23.88 28.65
C TRP A 76 12.07 24.35 29.75
N SER A 77 12.12 25.63 30.14
CA SER A 77 11.21 26.15 31.17
C SER A 77 9.74 25.96 30.82
N LYS A 78 9.40 26.18 29.54
CA LYS A 78 8.02 25.97 29.04
C LYS A 78 7.55 24.52 29.17
N VAL A 79 8.44 23.54 29.01
CA VAL A 79 8.14 22.12 29.22
C VAL A 79 8.05 21.81 30.71
N TYR A 80 9.06 22.24 31.47
CA TYR A 80 9.18 21.96 32.89
C TYR A 80 7.95 22.46 33.70
N GLU A 81 7.41 23.62 33.36
CA GLU A 81 6.21 24.20 33.99
C GLU A 81 4.96 23.35 33.78
N GLN A 82 4.86 22.65 32.66
CA GLN A 82 3.70 21.85 32.29
C GLN A 82 3.72 20.41 32.86
N LEU A 83 4.90 19.93 33.30
CA LEU A 83 5.07 18.55 33.76
C LEU A 83 4.24 18.26 35.00
N LYS A 84 3.59 17.09 34.98
CA LYS A 84 2.84 16.51 36.08
C LYS A 84 3.38 15.12 36.46
N PRO A 85 3.12 14.64 37.67
CA PRO A 85 3.46 13.29 38.06
C PRO A 85 2.90 12.26 37.09
N GLY A 86 3.73 11.32 36.66
CA GLY A 86 3.37 10.27 35.72
C GLY A 86 3.64 10.60 34.22
N ASP A 87 3.80 11.87 33.84
CA ASP A 87 4.18 12.25 32.47
C ASP A 87 5.53 11.65 32.08
N TRP A 88 5.74 11.44 30.78
CA TRP A 88 7.01 10.99 30.21
C TRP A 88 7.71 12.13 29.46
N VAL A 89 9.03 12.20 29.57
CA VAL A 89 9.86 13.13 28.79
C VAL A 89 10.90 12.34 28.00
N PHE A 90 10.82 12.37 26.69
CA PHE A 90 11.81 11.76 25.79
C PHE A 90 12.85 12.80 25.41
N ILE A 91 14.12 12.52 25.66
CA ILE A 91 15.24 13.42 25.53
C ILE A 91 16.17 12.94 24.43
N GLN A 92 16.29 13.69 23.30
CA GLN A 92 17.20 13.36 22.20
C GLN A 92 17.94 14.60 21.71
N PHE A 93 19.21 14.70 21.99
CA PHE A 93 20.13 15.75 21.54
C PHE A 93 21.49 15.16 21.13
N GLY A 94 22.38 15.98 20.54
CA GLY A 94 23.73 15.61 20.17
C GLY A 94 24.23 16.26 18.89
N HIS A 95 23.34 16.38 17.85
CA HIS A 95 23.72 16.93 16.55
C HIS A 95 24.23 18.38 16.61
N ASN A 96 23.65 19.22 17.47
CA ASN A 96 24.02 20.61 17.62
C ASN A 96 25.01 20.82 18.75
N ASP A 97 25.04 19.92 19.72
CA ASP A 97 26.04 19.91 20.79
C ASP A 97 27.44 19.71 20.22
N ALA A 98 27.58 18.97 19.13
CA ALA A 98 28.88 18.69 18.47
C ALA A 98 29.40 19.86 17.60
N LYS A 99 28.71 21.00 17.51
CA LYS A 99 29.13 22.12 16.65
C LYS A 99 30.10 23.05 17.33
N GLU A 100 31.37 22.70 17.38
CA GLU A 100 32.42 23.46 18.02
C GLU A 100 32.53 24.91 17.54
N SER A 101 32.25 25.19 16.27
CA SER A 101 32.28 26.52 15.68
C SER A 101 31.17 27.46 16.19
N ASP A 102 30.16 26.94 16.90
CA ASP A 102 29.03 27.72 17.42
C ASP A 102 28.94 27.61 18.96
N THR A 103 29.59 28.52 19.64
CA THR A 103 29.67 28.56 21.12
C THR A 103 28.30 28.68 21.79
N THR A 104 27.27 29.15 21.11
CA THR A 104 25.91 29.24 21.66
C THR A 104 25.22 27.88 21.77
N ARG A 105 25.67 26.92 20.98
CA ARG A 105 25.13 25.54 20.95
C ARG A 105 26.13 24.51 21.44
N TYR A 106 27.39 24.74 21.21
CA TYR A 106 28.44 23.80 21.57
C TYR A 106 28.38 23.39 23.04
N ALA A 107 28.34 22.09 23.28
CA ALA A 107 28.43 21.45 24.59
C ALA A 107 29.32 20.21 24.46
N PRO A 108 30.58 20.28 24.89
CA PRO A 108 31.50 19.15 24.79
C PRO A 108 30.92 17.89 25.40
N ALA A 109 31.10 16.74 24.74
CA ALA A 109 30.43 15.49 25.10
C ALA A 109 30.64 15.07 26.56
N LYS A 110 31.92 15.01 27.01
CA LYS A 110 32.31 14.49 28.32
C LYS A 110 32.12 15.48 29.48
N THR A 111 31.77 16.72 29.19
CA THR A 111 31.54 17.77 30.19
C THR A 111 30.11 18.31 30.08
N ASP A 112 29.91 19.38 29.35
CA ASP A 112 28.65 20.14 29.33
C ASP A 112 27.44 19.33 28.84
N TYR A 113 27.64 18.51 27.82
CA TYR A 113 26.55 17.67 27.30
C TYR A 113 26.04 16.66 28.34
N GLY A 114 26.98 15.90 28.93
CA GLY A 114 26.65 14.95 29.99
C GLY A 114 26.01 15.64 31.21
N GLN A 115 26.55 16.77 31.67
CA GLN A 115 25.98 17.55 32.77
C GLN A 115 24.56 18.08 32.45
N ASN A 116 24.34 18.56 31.26
CA ASN A 116 22.99 19.00 30.82
C ASN A 116 21.98 17.85 30.81
N LEU A 117 22.38 16.66 30.36
CA LEU A 117 21.49 15.47 30.41
C LEU A 117 21.16 15.11 31.86
N ILE A 118 22.15 15.08 32.77
CA ILE A 118 21.94 14.83 34.19
C ILE A 118 20.93 15.83 34.76
N ARG A 119 21.11 17.11 34.43
CA ARG A 119 20.24 18.19 34.90
C ARG A 119 18.78 18.02 34.38
N TYR A 120 18.57 17.72 33.11
CA TYR A 120 17.23 17.41 32.59
C TYR A 120 16.57 16.27 33.35
N ILE A 121 17.28 15.16 33.52
CA ILE A 121 16.78 13.96 34.20
C ILE A 121 16.40 14.28 35.67
N THR A 122 17.22 15.00 36.36
CA THR A 122 16.99 15.38 37.76
C THR A 122 15.77 16.28 37.90
N GLU A 123 15.63 17.28 37.05
CA GLU A 123 14.51 18.20 37.06
C GLU A 123 13.19 17.51 36.64
N ILE A 124 13.20 16.61 35.67
CA ILE A 124 12.03 15.77 35.30
C ILE A 124 11.56 14.96 36.49
N ARG A 125 12.48 14.28 37.17
CA ARG A 125 12.15 13.47 38.36
C ARG A 125 11.63 14.31 39.53
N SER A 126 12.10 15.54 39.68
CA SER A 126 11.60 16.45 40.75
C SER A 126 10.11 16.83 40.57
N LYS A 127 9.58 16.68 39.36
CA LYS A 127 8.16 16.85 39.04
C LYS A 127 7.35 15.53 39.13
N GLY A 128 7.94 14.43 39.53
CA GLY A 128 7.31 13.10 39.50
C GLY A 128 7.11 12.55 38.09
N ALA A 129 7.73 13.17 37.07
CA ALA A 129 7.69 12.70 35.69
C ALA A 129 8.82 11.70 35.41
N LYS A 130 8.70 10.92 34.35
CA LYS A 130 9.58 9.81 33.98
C LYS A 130 10.44 10.18 32.78
N PRO A 131 11.77 10.24 32.92
CA PRO A 131 12.67 10.48 31.79
C PRO A 131 12.91 9.20 30.98
N LEU A 132 12.97 9.33 29.64
CA LEU A 132 13.52 8.36 28.71
C LEU A 132 14.65 9.04 27.94
N LEU A 133 15.86 8.52 28.03
CA LEU A 133 16.99 9.03 27.28
C LEU A 133 17.09 8.29 25.94
N ILE A 134 17.25 9.05 24.85
CA ILE A 134 17.37 8.54 23.48
C ILE A 134 18.70 9.05 22.92
N THR A 135 19.56 8.14 22.45
CA THR A 135 20.81 8.54 21.80
C THR A 135 20.53 9.30 20.51
N PRO A 136 21.43 10.23 20.08
CA PRO A 136 21.21 10.97 18.81
C PRO A 136 21.00 10.01 17.65
N VAL A 137 20.04 10.31 16.79
CA VAL A 137 19.78 9.51 15.58
C VAL A 137 20.97 9.61 14.62
N MET A 138 21.24 8.54 13.87
CA MET A 138 22.40 8.47 12.98
C MET A 138 22.27 9.42 11.78
N ARG A 139 23.37 10.11 11.43
CA ARG A 139 23.53 10.78 10.12
C ARG A 139 23.94 9.77 9.08
N ARG A 140 23.46 9.95 7.85
CA ARG A 140 23.87 9.12 6.73
C ARG A 140 25.20 9.59 6.18
N LYS A 141 26.23 8.76 6.28
CA LYS A 141 27.51 8.97 5.59
C LYS A 141 28.13 7.64 5.22
N PHE A 142 28.58 7.55 3.97
CA PHE A 142 29.40 6.46 3.47
C PHE A 142 30.68 7.05 2.88
N ASP A 143 31.77 6.29 2.94
CA ASP A 143 33.00 6.62 2.23
C ASP A 143 32.93 6.23 0.75
N ASP A 144 33.97 6.53 -0.01
CA ASP A 144 34.03 6.25 -1.44
C ASP A 144 34.06 4.73 -1.76
N GLN A 145 34.30 3.90 -0.76
CA GLN A 145 34.29 2.45 -0.86
C GLN A 145 32.93 1.83 -0.45
N GLY A 146 31.97 2.68 -0.04
CA GLY A 146 30.64 2.26 0.40
C GLY A 146 30.57 1.80 1.85
N ASN A 147 31.60 2.01 2.67
CA ASN A 147 31.56 1.71 4.08
C ASN A 147 30.87 2.84 4.86
N PHE A 148 30.08 2.46 5.86
CA PHE A 148 29.38 3.42 6.68
C PHE A 148 30.33 4.14 7.65
N VAL A 149 30.22 5.47 7.74
CA VAL A 149 31.07 6.33 8.60
C VAL A 149 30.23 7.00 9.68
N ASP A 150 30.49 6.69 10.93
CA ASP A 150 29.86 7.35 12.08
C ASP A 150 30.46 8.73 12.33
N GLN A 151 29.59 9.74 12.48
CA GLN A 151 29.98 11.14 12.66
C GLN A 151 29.61 11.71 14.03
N HIS A 152 29.20 10.89 15.00
CA HIS A 152 28.68 11.37 16.28
C HIS A 152 29.68 11.39 17.41
N GLY A 153 30.92 10.88 17.19
CA GLY A 153 31.98 10.88 18.20
C GLY A 153 31.51 10.29 19.54
N ASP A 154 31.86 10.96 20.64
CA ASP A 154 31.58 10.49 22.01
C ASP A 154 30.13 10.69 22.48
N TYR A 155 29.30 11.48 21.78
CA TYR A 155 27.96 11.87 22.26
C TYR A 155 27.03 10.70 22.57
N PRO A 156 26.91 9.66 21.71
CA PRO A 156 26.08 8.49 22.03
C PRO A 156 26.62 7.71 23.23
N GLY A 157 27.92 7.62 23.35
CA GLY A 157 28.60 6.97 24.49
C GLY A 157 28.27 7.64 25.81
N VAL A 158 28.43 8.96 25.88
CA VAL A 158 28.11 9.75 27.07
C VAL A 158 26.65 9.65 27.46
N ALA A 159 25.71 9.66 26.49
CA ALA A 159 24.31 9.45 26.79
C ALA A 159 24.05 8.08 27.44
N LYS A 160 24.71 7.02 26.97
CA LYS A 160 24.64 5.67 27.57
C LYS A 160 25.21 5.65 29.00
N GLU A 161 26.30 6.31 29.23
CA GLU A 161 26.93 6.41 30.55
C GLU A 161 26.01 7.13 31.54
N VAL A 162 25.44 8.28 31.15
CA VAL A 162 24.50 9.04 31.99
C VAL A 162 23.24 8.21 32.31
N ALA A 163 22.70 7.50 31.32
CA ALA A 163 21.55 6.62 31.54
C ALA A 163 21.86 5.53 32.56
N LYS A 164 23.03 4.90 32.45
CA LYS A 164 23.50 3.87 33.40
C LYS A 164 23.71 4.46 34.80
N GLN A 165 24.39 5.60 34.88
CA GLN A 165 24.72 6.27 36.16
C GLN A 165 23.44 6.64 36.94
N LEU A 166 22.44 7.14 36.27
CA LEU A 166 21.19 7.61 36.88
C LEU A 166 20.07 6.57 36.86
N ASN A 167 20.32 5.35 36.40
CA ASN A 167 19.33 4.31 36.24
C ASN A 167 18.06 4.83 35.46
N VAL A 168 18.28 5.37 34.27
CA VAL A 168 17.23 5.90 33.38
C VAL A 168 17.05 4.95 32.20
N PRO A 169 15.83 4.61 31.78
CA PRO A 169 15.61 3.87 30.55
C PRO A 169 16.30 4.56 29.37
N LEU A 170 17.02 3.78 28.57
CA LEU A 170 17.73 4.26 27.39
C LEU A 170 17.27 3.54 26.13
N LEU A 171 16.91 4.30 25.13
CA LEU A 171 16.70 3.80 23.78
C LEU A 171 17.92 4.14 22.92
N ASP A 172 18.66 3.13 22.47
CA ASP A 172 19.83 3.31 21.61
C ASP A 172 19.39 3.51 20.15
N LEU A 173 18.85 4.70 19.87
CA LEU A 173 18.40 5.07 18.52
C LEU A 173 19.58 5.21 17.56
N HIS A 174 20.76 5.58 18.05
CA HIS A 174 21.99 5.68 17.26
C HIS A 174 22.33 4.34 16.60
N ALA A 175 22.43 3.27 17.37
CA ALA A 175 22.72 1.93 16.84
C ALA A 175 21.60 1.43 15.92
N LYS A 176 20.33 1.53 16.37
CA LYS A 176 19.18 1.03 15.60
C LYS A 176 18.98 1.78 14.28
N SER A 177 19.21 3.08 14.22
CA SER A 177 19.11 3.86 12.98
C SER A 177 20.29 3.62 12.04
N LYS A 178 21.51 3.37 12.59
CA LYS A 178 22.65 2.88 11.81
C LYS A 178 22.30 1.59 11.08
N ASP A 179 21.76 0.61 11.79
CA ASP A 179 21.39 -0.69 11.21
C ASP A 179 20.40 -0.51 10.04
N ALA A 180 19.39 0.36 10.21
CA ALA A 180 18.43 0.66 9.16
C ALA A 180 19.07 1.31 7.92
N ILE A 181 20.00 2.27 8.11
CA ILE A 181 20.72 2.95 7.03
C ILE A 181 21.64 1.98 6.29
N VAL A 182 22.40 1.17 7.03
CA VAL A 182 23.33 0.19 6.45
C VAL A 182 22.59 -0.91 5.69
N GLN A 183 21.44 -1.36 6.21
CA GLN A 183 20.61 -2.36 5.55
C GLN A 183 20.06 -1.86 4.19
N LEU A 184 19.73 -0.58 4.07
CA LEU A 184 19.30 0.04 2.82
C LEU A 184 20.47 0.27 1.85
N GLY A 185 21.71 0.38 2.36
CA GLY A 185 22.90 0.64 1.55
C GLY A 185 23.02 2.07 1.06
N VAL A 186 24.05 2.32 0.23
CA VAL A 186 24.47 3.66 -0.19
C VAL A 186 23.35 4.42 -0.93
N GLU A 187 22.72 3.82 -1.92
CA GLU A 187 21.74 4.54 -2.74
C GLU A 187 20.35 4.60 -2.11
N GLU A 188 19.80 3.47 -1.68
CA GLU A 188 18.46 3.41 -1.14
C GLU A 188 18.27 4.18 0.17
N SER A 189 19.31 4.29 0.98
CA SER A 189 19.25 5.09 2.21
C SER A 189 19.08 6.60 1.96
N LYS A 190 19.41 7.11 0.77
CA LYS A 190 19.21 8.52 0.40
C LYS A 190 17.74 8.95 0.55
N ARG A 191 16.80 8.05 0.25
CA ARG A 191 15.36 8.34 0.35
C ARG A 191 14.85 8.58 1.79
N MET A 192 15.59 8.15 2.80
CA MET A 192 15.26 8.51 4.19
C MET A 192 15.56 9.97 4.49
N PHE A 193 16.45 10.59 3.73
CA PHE A 193 17.01 11.91 3.98
C PHE A 193 16.65 12.89 2.86
N LEU A 194 16.86 14.20 3.10
CA LEU A 194 16.53 15.22 2.10
C LEU A 194 17.56 15.23 0.95
N ASN A 195 17.68 14.11 0.27
CA ASN A 195 18.39 14.02 -1.00
C ASN A 195 17.37 14.16 -2.13
N LEU A 196 17.05 15.40 -2.46
CA LEU A 196 15.95 15.78 -3.33
C LEU A 196 16.50 16.26 -4.67
N PRO A 197 16.13 15.64 -5.80
CA PRO A 197 16.49 16.15 -7.12
C PRO A 197 15.89 17.54 -7.37
N ALA A 198 16.61 18.38 -8.14
CA ALA A 198 16.10 19.68 -8.55
C ALA A 198 14.77 19.54 -9.33
N GLY A 199 13.88 20.50 -9.15
CA GLY A 199 12.57 20.51 -9.82
C GLY A 199 11.52 19.53 -9.30
N THR A 200 11.81 18.71 -8.30
CA THR A 200 10.85 17.72 -7.75
C THR A 200 9.95 18.27 -6.64
N TRP A 201 10.44 19.22 -5.88
CA TRP A 201 9.72 19.74 -4.72
C TRP A 201 9.64 21.27 -4.74
N LYS A 202 8.44 21.82 -4.64
CA LYS A 202 8.20 23.29 -4.69
C LYS A 202 9.07 24.05 -3.68
N ASN A 203 9.24 23.53 -2.49
CA ASN A 203 10.02 24.18 -1.44
C ASN A 203 11.54 24.01 -1.59
N TYR A 204 11.98 23.17 -2.52
CA TYR A 204 13.39 22.86 -2.83
C TYR A 204 13.59 22.80 -4.35
N ALA A 205 13.27 23.89 -5.02
CA ALA A 205 13.29 23.96 -6.49
C ALA A 205 14.66 23.61 -7.09
N ASP A 206 15.73 24.01 -6.42
CA ASP A 206 17.11 23.71 -6.82
C ASP A 206 17.62 22.33 -6.35
N GLY A 207 16.71 21.53 -5.74
CA GLY A 207 17.09 20.30 -5.09
C GLY A 207 17.68 20.51 -3.69
N LYS A 208 18.04 19.40 -3.04
CA LYS A 208 18.67 19.41 -1.71
C LYS A 208 19.53 18.18 -1.54
N GLU A 209 20.70 18.33 -1.00
CA GLU A 209 21.53 17.23 -0.50
C GLU A 209 21.75 17.42 1.01
N ASP A 210 21.01 16.65 1.81
CA ASP A 210 21.09 16.71 3.27
C ASP A 210 20.97 15.31 3.84
N ASN A 211 22.01 14.86 4.47
CA ASN A 211 22.16 13.53 5.05
C ASN A 211 21.87 13.49 6.56
N THR A 212 21.16 14.50 7.09
CA THR A 212 20.80 14.63 8.52
C THR A 212 19.27 14.68 8.71
N HIS A 213 18.57 15.47 7.89
CA HIS A 213 17.13 15.69 8.04
C HIS A 213 16.33 14.72 7.16
N PHE A 214 15.17 14.32 7.65
CA PHE A 214 14.38 13.24 7.06
C PHE A 214 13.32 13.73 6.08
N THR A 215 13.05 12.89 5.08
CA THR A 215 11.78 12.88 4.34
C THR A 215 10.66 12.28 5.21
N PRO A 216 9.37 12.35 4.81
CA PRO A 216 8.29 11.65 5.51
C PRO A 216 8.55 10.14 5.67
N TYR A 217 9.16 9.51 4.68
CA TYR A 217 9.58 8.11 4.75
C TYR A 217 10.62 7.88 5.85
N GLY A 218 11.72 8.64 5.84
CA GLY A 218 12.77 8.51 6.85
C GLY A 218 12.24 8.79 8.26
N ALA A 219 11.43 9.82 8.44
CA ALA A 219 10.78 10.13 9.72
C ALA A 219 9.88 8.98 10.21
N SER A 220 9.15 8.31 9.31
CA SER A 220 8.32 7.14 9.63
C SER A 220 9.17 5.95 10.06
N VAL A 221 10.27 5.67 9.36
CA VAL A 221 11.23 4.61 9.75
C VAL A 221 11.76 4.87 11.16
N ILE A 222 12.24 6.10 11.44
CA ILE A 222 12.78 6.43 12.76
C ILE A 222 11.71 6.37 13.86
N ALA A 223 10.49 6.90 13.60
CA ALA A 223 9.39 6.80 14.56
C ALA A 223 8.99 5.35 14.87
N SER A 224 9.03 4.47 13.88
CA SER A 224 8.78 3.03 14.07
C SER A 224 9.87 2.37 14.93
N ILE A 225 11.13 2.73 14.70
CA ILE A 225 12.28 2.26 15.52
C ILE A 225 12.12 2.72 16.98
N VAL A 226 11.68 3.96 17.21
CA VAL A 226 11.40 4.47 18.56
C VAL A 226 10.26 3.67 19.21
N ALA A 227 9.17 3.43 18.51
CA ALA A 227 8.05 2.63 19.04
C ALA A 227 8.49 1.19 19.36
N GLN A 228 9.27 0.57 18.48
CA GLN A 228 9.84 -0.78 18.75
C GLN A 228 10.80 -0.77 19.94
N GLY A 229 11.65 0.25 20.04
CA GLY A 229 12.55 0.38 21.17
C GLY A 229 11.83 0.51 22.52
N LEU A 230 10.67 1.16 22.57
CA LEU A 230 9.83 1.20 23.77
C LEU A 230 9.30 -0.20 24.14
N ARG A 231 8.94 -1.04 23.16
CA ARG A 231 8.55 -2.44 23.41
C ARG A 231 9.71 -3.26 23.96
N ASP A 232 10.87 -3.14 23.33
CA ASP A 232 12.09 -3.87 23.73
C ASP A 232 12.49 -3.54 25.17
N LEU A 233 12.29 -2.29 25.59
CA LEU A 233 12.55 -1.82 26.95
C LEU A 233 11.48 -2.27 27.97
N ASN A 234 10.35 -2.82 27.53
CA ASN A 234 9.22 -3.28 28.32
C ASN A 234 8.78 -2.27 29.42
N LEU A 235 8.72 -0.99 29.03
CA LEU A 235 8.29 0.09 29.93
C LEU A 235 6.76 0.11 30.07
N ASP A 236 6.23 0.67 31.16
CA ASP A 236 4.78 0.81 31.36
C ASP A 236 4.09 1.52 30.19
N ILE A 237 4.77 2.52 29.62
CA ILE A 237 4.29 3.27 28.46
C ILE A 237 4.16 2.40 27.20
N SER A 238 4.90 1.31 27.08
CA SER A 238 4.80 0.42 25.93
C SER A 238 3.45 -0.25 25.78
N LYS A 239 2.69 -0.35 26.88
CA LYS A 239 1.29 -0.86 26.90
C LYS A 239 0.33 0.11 26.15
N GLN A 240 0.73 1.34 25.99
CA GLN A 240 -0.04 2.38 25.28
C GLN A 240 0.34 2.47 23.78
N LEU A 241 1.34 1.72 23.35
CA LEU A 241 1.64 1.67 21.93
C LEU A 241 0.46 1.07 21.17
N LYS A 242 0.06 1.77 20.13
CA LYS A 242 -0.83 1.18 19.13
C LYS A 242 -0.11 -0.06 18.62
N LEU A 243 -0.85 -1.14 18.39
CA LEU A 243 -0.30 -2.32 17.73
C LEU A 243 0.00 -1.93 16.28
N LEU A 244 1.13 -1.28 16.11
CA LEU A 244 1.73 -1.04 14.81
C LEU A 244 2.81 -2.08 14.59
N PRO A 245 3.05 -2.47 13.36
CA PRO A 245 4.04 -3.48 13.06
C PRO A 245 5.39 -3.05 13.61
N ALA A 246 5.96 -3.89 14.41
CA ALA A 246 7.41 -3.97 14.48
C ALA A 246 7.86 -4.28 13.06
N GLY A 247 8.78 -3.49 12.50
CA GLY A 247 9.39 -3.83 11.23
C GLY A 247 9.81 -5.28 11.26
N GLY A 248 8.97 -6.15 10.71
CA GLY A 248 9.21 -7.58 10.72
C GLY A 248 10.41 -7.82 9.83
N LYS A 249 11.44 -8.40 10.39
CA LYS A 249 12.54 -8.93 9.58
C LYS A 249 12.03 -10.15 8.83
N PHE A 250 11.32 -9.93 7.73
CA PHE A 250 11.33 -10.94 6.71
C PHE A 250 12.76 -10.94 6.14
N VAL A 251 13.52 -11.96 6.47
CA VAL A 251 14.83 -12.15 5.88
C VAL A 251 14.61 -12.71 4.47
N TYR A 252 14.49 -11.81 3.51
CA TYR A 252 14.45 -12.16 2.10
C TYR A 252 15.38 -11.24 1.32
N GLU A 253 15.96 -11.76 0.28
CA GLU A 253 16.72 -10.96 -0.66
C GLU A 253 15.76 -10.38 -1.70
N LEU A 254 15.66 -9.05 -1.75
CA LEU A 254 14.81 -8.37 -2.74
C LEU A 254 15.37 -8.59 -4.15
N PRO A 255 14.52 -8.85 -5.13
CA PRO A 255 14.94 -9.02 -6.51
C PRO A 255 15.61 -7.75 -7.06
N LYS A 256 16.67 -7.93 -7.83
CA LYS A 256 17.37 -6.85 -8.50
C LYS A 256 16.74 -6.58 -9.87
N ILE A 257 16.22 -5.37 -10.04
CA ILE A 257 15.65 -4.90 -11.30
C ILE A 257 16.75 -4.17 -12.10
N MET A 258 16.89 -4.49 -13.39
CA MET A 258 17.85 -3.81 -14.27
C MET A 258 17.27 -2.47 -14.74
N ASP A 259 18.11 -1.43 -14.71
CA ASP A 259 17.75 -0.09 -15.19
C ASP A 259 17.76 0.02 -16.71
N VAL A 260 17.09 1.05 -17.22
CA VAL A 260 17.15 1.49 -18.62
C VAL A 260 18.30 2.47 -18.81
N ALA A 261 18.85 2.55 -20.02
CA ALA A 261 19.86 3.54 -20.36
C ALA A 261 19.65 4.03 -21.79
N PHE A 262 19.64 5.35 -21.98
CA PHE A 262 19.39 5.98 -23.29
C PHE A 262 20.55 6.87 -23.71
N ARG A 263 20.73 7.02 -25.01
CA ARG A 263 21.61 8.04 -25.61
C ARG A 263 21.03 9.44 -25.30
N LYS A 264 21.88 10.44 -25.33
CA LYS A 264 21.49 11.84 -25.06
C LYS A 264 20.77 12.53 -26.23
N ASP A 265 20.64 11.84 -27.37
CA ASP A 265 20.01 12.40 -28.58
C ASP A 265 18.50 12.64 -28.32
N THR A 266 18.00 13.77 -28.81
CA THR A 266 16.60 14.18 -28.62
C THR A 266 15.90 14.42 -29.96
N PHE A 267 14.76 13.79 -30.13
CA PHE A 267 13.92 13.83 -31.33
C PHE A 267 12.58 14.50 -30.95
N ASN A 268 12.54 15.85 -31.15
CA ASN A 268 11.35 16.64 -30.85
C ASN A 268 10.27 16.43 -31.91
N ILE A 269 9.07 15.98 -31.56
CA ILE A 269 7.97 15.67 -32.49
C ILE A 269 7.57 16.85 -33.39
N VAL A 270 7.76 18.10 -32.94
CA VAL A 270 7.47 19.29 -33.70
C VAL A 270 8.34 19.34 -35.00
N LYS A 271 9.59 18.87 -34.95
CA LYS A 271 10.46 18.77 -36.10
C LYS A 271 10.00 17.75 -37.15
N TYR A 272 9.06 16.88 -36.77
CA TYR A 272 8.42 15.87 -37.62
C TYR A 272 7.01 16.28 -38.05
N GLY A 273 6.62 17.55 -37.82
CA GLY A 273 5.37 18.12 -38.28
C GLY A 273 4.21 18.03 -37.27
N ALA A 274 4.48 17.66 -36.02
CA ALA A 274 3.43 17.63 -34.99
C ALA A 274 2.94 19.05 -34.65
N LYS A 275 1.63 19.18 -34.38
CA LYS A 275 0.96 20.42 -34.00
C LYS A 275 0.23 20.29 -32.68
N ALA A 276 0.46 21.24 -31.77
CA ALA A 276 -0.11 21.26 -30.42
C ALA A 276 -1.47 22.01 -30.37
N ASP A 277 -2.34 21.80 -31.35
CA ASP A 277 -3.59 22.53 -31.50
C ASP A 277 -4.82 21.77 -30.95
N GLY A 278 -4.63 20.53 -30.47
CA GLY A 278 -5.70 19.68 -29.95
C GLY A 278 -6.67 19.14 -31.03
N ILE A 279 -6.40 19.40 -32.31
CA ILE A 279 -7.27 19.04 -33.43
C ILE A 279 -6.51 18.18 -34.45
N THR A 280 -5.28 18.55 -34.77
CA THR A 280 -4.46 17.82 -35.74
C THR A 280 -4.03 16.47 -35.18
N LEU A 281 -4.32 15.39 -35.92
CA LEU A 281 -3.91 14.04 -35.55
C LEU A 281 -2.38 13.88 -35.75
N ASN A 282 -1.64 13.67 -34.68
CA ASN A 282 -0.19 13.64 -34.66
C ASN A 282 0.44 12.23 -34.75
N THR A 283 -0.35 11.19 -34.96
CA THR A 283 0.09 9.78 -34.97
C THR A 283 1.31 9.56 -35.87
N LYS A 284 1.25 10.09 -37.11
CA LYS A 284 2.34 9.95 -38.10
C LYS A 284 3.61 10.71 -37.66
N SER A 285 3.45 11.93 -37.15
CA SER A 285 4.57 12.76 -36.68
C SER A 285 5.30 12.14 -35.51
N ILE A 286 4.54 11.62 -34.52
CA ILE A 286 5.09 10.90 -33.36
C ILE A 286 5.77 9.60 -33.81
N GLY A 287 5.13 8.83 -34.68
CA GLY A 287 5.71 7.61 -35.26
C GLY A 287 7.03 7.88 -36.01
N SER A 288 7.10 8.93 -36.84
CA SER A 288 8.30 9.32 -37.54
C SER A 288 9.44 9.73 -36.60
N ALA A 289 9.14 10.41 -35.51
CA ALA A 289 10.14 10.74 -34.48
C ALA A 289 10.68 9.49 -33.78
N ILE A 290 9.80 8.52 -33.45
CA ILE A 290 10.17 7.22 -32.87
C ILE A 290 11.06 6.44 -33.84
N ASP A 291 10.71 6.42 -35.14
CA ASP A 291 11.48 5.73 -36.17
C ASP A 291 12.88 6.34 -36.35
N ALA A 292 12.97 7.65 -36.43
CA ALA A 292 14.25 8.35 -36.50
C ALA A 292 15.11 8.10 -35.25
N CYS A 293 14.51 8.12 -34.07
CA CYS A 293 15.21 7.81 -32.82
C CYS A 293 15.77 6.38 -32.84
N THR A 294 14.96 5.40 -33.25
CA THR A 294 15.37 3.99 -33.32
C THR A 294 16.48 3.79 -34.36
N GLN A 295 16.39 4.41 -35.54
CA GLN A 295 17.41 4.35 -36.59
C GLN A 295 18.75 4.97 -36.16
N ALA A 296 18.70 5.99 -35.30
CA ALA A 296 19.88 6.58 -34.70
C ALA A 296 20.52 5.75 -33.57
N GLY A 297 19.94 4.59 -33.26
CA GLY A 297 20.40 3.70 -32.20
C GLY A 297 19.80 4.01 -30.79
N GLY A 298 18.75 4.84 -30.74
CA GLY A 298 18.00 5.19 -29.53
C GLY A 298 18.19 6.64 -29.09
N GLY A 299 17.45 7.02 -28.05
CA GLY A 299 17.45 8.36 -27.48
C GLY A 299 16.10 8.75 -26.87
N THR A 300 15.83 10.03 -26.83
CA THR A 300 14.59 10.59 -26.26
C THR A 300 13.71 11.18 -27.37
N VAL A 301 12.51 10.67 -27.51
CA VAL A 301 11.44 11.30 -28.30
C VAL A 301 10.72 12.28 -27.41
N LEU A 302 10.84 13.57 -27.70
CA LEU A 302 10.33 14.65 -26.87
C LEU A 302 8.96 15.12 -27.35
N ILE A 303 7.96 15.02 -26.47
CA ILE A 303 6.65 15.68 -26.59
C ILE A 303 6.69 16.93 -25.70
N PRO A 304 6.84 18.13 -26.27
CA PRO A 304 6.90 19.37 -25.46
C PRO A 304 5.54 19.77 -24.90
N ALA A 305 5.50 20.78 -24.01
CA ALA A 305 4.27 21.34 -23.49
C ALA A 305 3.30 21.73 -24.63
N GLY A 306 2.01 21.43 -24.47
CA GLY A 306 0.96 21.68 -25.45
C GLY A 306 -0.14 20.62 -25.40
N PHE A 307 -1.17 20.77 -26.25
CA PHE A 307 -2.27 19.83 -26.36
C PHE A 307 -2.14 19.01 -27.66
N TRP A 308 -1.87 17.72 -27.54
CA TRP A 308 -1.51 16.82 -28.64
C TRP A 308 -2.57 15.77 -28.86
N LEU A 309 -3.38 15.85 -29.92
CA LEU A 309 -4.29 14.78 -30.32
C LEU A 309 -3.52 13.74 -31.13
N THR A 310 -3.67 12.45 -30.79
CA THR A 310 -3.00 11.35 -31.49
C THR A 310 -3.85 10.08 -31.54
N GLY A 311 -3.61 9.23 -32.52
CA GLY A 311 -3.99 7.82 -32.51
C GLY A 311 -2.94 6.97 -31.76
N PRO A 312 -2.98 5.63 -31.93
CA PRO A 312 -2.07 4.72 -31.25
C PRO A 312 -0.59 5.01 -31.48
N ILE A 313 0.20 4.86 -30.43
CA ILE A 313 1.66 5.02 -30.42
C ILE A 313 2.30 3.65 -30.21
N THR A 314 3.21 3.23 -31.09
CA THR A 314 4.00 2.00 -30.90
C THR A 314 5.44 2.38 -30.53
N LEU A 315 5.87 1.96 -29.35
CA LEU A 315 7.26 2.14 -28.90
C LEU A 315 8.18 1.09 -29.51
N LYS A 316 9.44 1.48 -29.74
CA LYS A 316 10.49 0.64 -30.32
C LYS A 316 11.72 0.60 -29.40
N ASN A 317 12.64 -0.31 -29.68
CA ASN A 317 13.87 -0.50 -28.90
C ASN A 317 14.65 0.81 -28.69
N ASN A 318 15.18 0.96 -27.50
CA ASN A 318 16.04 2.07 -27.08
C ASN A 318 15.37 3.46 -27.15
N VAL A 319 14.04 3.53 -27.07
CA VAL A 319 13.28 4.79 -27.10
C VAL A 319 12.76 5.15 -25.72
N ASN A 320 13.08 6.36 -25.29
CA ASN A 320 12.41 7.05 -24.18
C ASN A 320 11.40 8.05 -24.75
N LEU A 321 10.10 7.80 -24.59
CA LEU A 321 9.04 8.76 -24.89
C LEU A 321 8.91 9.73 -23.70
N HIS A 322 9.47 10.93 -23.86
CA HIS A 322 9.44 11.96 -22.81
C HIS A 322 8.26 12.91 -23.00
N VAL A 323 7.30 12.87 -22.09
CA VAL A 323 6.11 13.75 -22.09
C VAL A 323 6.36 14.87 -21.10
N SER A 324 6.68 16.06 -21.61
CA SER A 324 7.08 17.21 -20.79
C SER A 324 5.97 17.66 -19.83
N GLU A 325 6.35 18.33 -18.75
CA GLU A 325 5.41 19.05 -17.90
C GLU A 325 4.62 20.07 -18.74
N GLY A 326 3.28 20.11 -18.57
CA GLY A 326 2.39 20.93 -19.40
C GLY A 326 2.00 20.31 -20.75
N ALA A 327 2.48 19.11 -21.07
CA ALA A 327 1.98 18.37 -22.23
C ALA A 327 0.75 17.53 -21.85
N VAL A 328 -0.30 17.62 -22.65
CA VAL A 328 -1.47 16.73 -22.64
C VAL A 328 -1.50 15.98 -23.96
N VAL A 329 -1.33 14.67 -23.90
CA VAL A 329 -1.44 13.78 -25.06
C VAL A 329 -2.78 13.09 -24.96
N GLN A 330 -3.73 13.53 -25.73
CA GLN A 330 -5.07 12.93 -25.79
C GLN A 330 -5.12 11.95 -26.97
N PHE A 331 -5.51 10.73 -26.65
CA PHE A 331 -5.79 9.73 -27.68
C PHE A 331 -7.16 10.01 -28.31
N THR A 332 -7.26 9.81 -29.63
CA THR A 332 -8.52 10.07 -30.36
C THR A 332 -9.62 9.12 -29.90
N ASP A 333 -10.84 9.61 -29.92
CA ASP A 333 -12.08 8.84 -29.71
C ASP A 333 -12.62 8.21 -31.02
N ASP A 334 -12.00 8.50 -32.16
CA ASP A 334 -12.30 7.83 -33.42
C ASP A 334 -11.77 6.38 -33.40
N THR A 335 -12.67 5.43 -33.16
CA THR A 335 -12.34 4.01 -33.09
C THR A 335 -11.76 3.42 -34.38
N ASN A 336 -11.91 4.11 -35.53
CA ASN A 336 -11.32 3.68 -36.80
C ASN A 336 -9.79 3.77 -36.81
N GLU A 337 -9.22 4.69 -36.02
CA GLU A 337 -7.77 4.84 -35.88
C GLU A 337 -7.11 3.66 -35.13
N TYR A 338 -7.88 2.75 -34.54
CA TYR A 338 -7.39 1.62 -33.76
C TYR A 338 -7.59 0.31 -34.52
N PRO A 339 -6.62 -0.20 -35.26
CA PRO A 339 -6.75 -1.49 -35.94
C PRO A 339 -6.92 -2.63 -34.93
N LEU A 340 -7.63 -3.68 -35.34
CA LEU A 340 -7.70 -4.91 -34.56
C LEU A 340 -6.37 -5.65 -34.61
N ILE A 341 -5.92 -6.15 -33.47
CA ILE A 341 -4.67 -6.92 -33.32
C ILE A 341 -4.92 -8.19 -32.49
N LYS A 342 -4.07 -9.20 -32.71
CA LYS A 342 -3.97 -10.35 -31.79
C LYS A 342 -3.19 -9.92 -30.56
N THR A 343 -3.76 -10.13 -29.39
CA THR A 343 -3.19 -9.78 -28.09
C THR A 343 -3.78 -10.69 -27.00
N ASN A 344 -3.92 -10.21 -25.79
CA ASN A 344 -4.50 -10.92 -24.66
C ASN A 344 -5.63 -10.08 -24.03
N TRP A 345 -6.61 -10.77 -23.47
CA TRP A 345 -7.69 -10.17 -22.70
C TRP A 345 -8.05 -11.06 -21.51
N GLU A 346 -7.98 -10.51 -20.31
CA GLU A 346 -8.27 -11.24 -19.06
C GLU A 346 -7.57 -12.62 -19.00
N GLY A 347 -6.32 -12.68 -19.42
CA GLY A 347 -5.51 -13.89 -19.38
C GLY A 347 -5.70 -14.88 -20.54
N LEU A 348 -6.55 -14.55 -21.53
CA LEU A 348 -6.82 -15.38 -22.70
C LEU A 348 -6.33 -14.71 -23.99
N ASP A 349 -5.87 -15.49 -24.96
CA ASP A 349 -5.50 -14.98 -26.29
C ASP A 349 -6.74 -14.47 -27.02
N ALA A 350 -6.70 -13.21 -27.46
CA ALA A 350 -7.86 -12.52 -28.00
C ALA A 350 -7.49 -11.55 -29.12
N ILE A 351 -8.49 -11.20 -29.93
CA ILE A 351 -8.45 -10.08 -30.86
C ILE A 351 -9.08 -8.88 -30.15
N ARG A 352 -8.34 -7.75 -30.10
CA ARG A 352 -8.77 -6.49 -29.48
C ARG A 352 -8.39 -5.31 -30.34
N ALA A 353 -8.99 -4.16 -30.11
CA ALA A 353 -8.51 -2.91 -30.69
C ALA A 353 -7.08 -2.62 -30.20
N HIS A 354 -6.25 -2.04 -31.04
CA HIS A 354 -4.87 -1.66 -30.71
C HIS A 354 -4.84 -0.72 -29.52
N SER A 355 -3.94 -0.96 -28.58
CA SER A 355 -3.79 -0.10 -27.39
C SER A 355 -3.32 1.31 -27.78
N PRO A 356 -3.80 2.36 -27.09
CA PRO A 356 -3.28 3.71 -27.25
C PRO A 356 -1.75 3.76 -27.19
N ILE A 357 -1.14 3.01 -26.28
CA ILE A 357 0.31 2.84 -26.22
C ILE A 357 0.63 1.35 -26.24
N TYR A 358 1.48 0.95 -27.18
CA TYR A 358 1.80 -0.46 -27.42
C TYR A 358 3.29 -0.69 -27.61
N ALA A 359 3.80 -1.79 -27.13
CA ALA A 359 5.10 -2.33 -27.49
C ALA A 359 5.07 -3.85 -27.45
N VAL A 360 5.78 -4.49 -28.38
CA VAL A 360 5.94 -5.95 -28.42
C VAL A 360 7.39 -6.28 -28.69
N ASP A 361 7.94 -7.25 -27.92
CA ASP A 361 9.31 -7.72 -28.04
C ASP A 361 10.37 -6.60 -27.98
N ALA A 362 10.03 -5.47 -27.32
CA ALA A 362 10.90 -4.31 -27.24
C ALA A 362 11.80 -4.38 -25.99
N ASP A 363 13.03 -3.89 -26.15
CA ASP A 363 14.01 -3.82 -25.08
C ASP A 363 14.50 -2.39 -24.87
N ASN A 364 14.73 -2.02 -23.61
CA ASN A 364 15.24 -0.71 -23.21
C ASN A 364 14.31 0.43 -23.66
N ILE A 365 13.08 0.44 -23.14
CA ILE A 365 12.06 1.45 -23.47
C ILE A 365 11.63 2.19 -22.21
N ALA A 366 11.22 3.45 -22.39
CA ALA A 366 10.68 4.23 -21.30
C ALA A 366 9.57 5.18 -21.75
N ILE A 367 8.72 5.54 -20.78
CA ILE A 367 7.83 6.70 -20.82
C ILE A 367 8.14 7.53 -19.60
N THR A 368 8.62 8.75 -19.78
CA THR A 368 9.09 9.61 -18.69
C THR A 368 8.51 11.02 -18.79
N GLY A 369 8.70 11.80 -17.73
CA GLY A 369 8.29 13.21 -17.69
C GLY A 369 7.17 13.45 -16.67
N LYS A 370 6.44 14.56 -16.82
CA LYS A 370 5.35 14.95 -15.90
C LYS A 370 4.05 15.33 -16.65
N GLY A 371 3.99 14.99 -17.94
CA GLY A 371 2.80 15.23 -18.75
C GLY A 371 1.68 14.23 -18.50
N ILE A 372 0.58 14.44 -19.19
CA ILE A 372 -0.65 13.65 -19.09
C ILE A 372 -0.86 12.86 -20.36
N LEU A 373 -1.18 11.59 -20.22
CA LEU A 373 -1.59 10.67 -21.27
C LEU A 373 -3.07 10.30 -21.00
N ASP A 374 -3.98 10.78 -21.84
CA ASP A 374 -5.43 10.59 -21.69
C ASP A 374 -5.97 9.64 -22.76
N GLY A 375 -6.49 8.49 -22.32
CA GLY A 375 -6.94 7.40 -23.19
C GLY A 375 -8.30 7.58 -23.85
N ALA A 376 -9.00 8.71 -23.63
CA ALA A 376 -10.37 8.98 -24.13
C ALA A 376 -11.36 7.82 -23.90
N GLY A 377 -11.22 7.14 -22.77
CA GLY A 377 -11.91 5.88 -22.48
C GLY A 377 -13.45 5.96 -22.45
N GLN A 378 -14.01 7.14 -22.29
CA GLN A 378 -15.45 7.36 -22.34
C GLN A 378 -16.06 6.94 -23.70
N ALA A 379 -15.30 7.01 -24.78
CA ALA A 379 -15.74 6.57 -26.11
C ALA A 379 -15.91 5.03 -26.22
N TRP A 380 -15.35 4.31 -25.29
CA TRP A 380 -15.28 2.85 -25.31
C TRP A 380 -16.10 2.17 -24.21
N ARG A 381 -16.20 2.80 -23.03
CA ARG A 381 -16.72 2.15 -21.83
C ARG A 381 -18.24 2.10 -21.80
N PRO A 382 -18.85 0.94 -21.48
CA PRO A 382 -20.23 0.90 -21.05
C PRO A 382 -20.38 1.57 -19.68
N VAL A 383 -21.56 2.10 -19.38
CA VAL A 383 -21.87 2.73 -18.10
C VAL A 383 -23.12 2.10 -17.50
N LYS A 384 -23.03 1.66 -16.24
CA LYS A 384 -24.18 1.12 -15.49
C LYS A 384 -24.96 2.24 -14.82
N LYS A 385 -26.27 2.23 -14.93
CA LYS A 385 -27.18 3.19 -14.28
C LYS A 385 -26.96 3.29 -12.77
N SER A 386 -26.68 2.17 -12.11
CA SER A 386 -26.39 2.11 -10.67
C SER A 386 -25.12 2.86 -10.24
N LYS A 387 -24.28 3.23 -11.18
CA LYS A 387 -23.03 3.97 -10.98
C LYS A 387 -23.17 5.46 -11.30
N MET A 388 -24.38 5.98 -11.46
CA MET A 388 -24.63 7.39 -11.80
C MET A 388 -25.82 7.94 -11.00
N THR A 389 -25.81 9.24 -10.80
CA THR A 389 -27.00 9.92 -10.30
C THR A 389 -28.06 10.03 -11.40
N PRO A 390 -29.37 10.15 -11.07
CA PRO A 390 -30.42 10.27 -12.09
C PRO A 390 -30.22 11.41 -13.10
N PRO A 391 -29.75 12.64 -12.71
CA PRO A 391 -29.42 13.68 -13.66
C PRO A 391 -28.29 13.32 -14.63
N GLU A 392 -27.17 12.78 -14.09
CA GLU A 392 -26.03 12.34 -14.93
C GLU A 392 -26.44 11.25 -15.92
N TRP A 393 -27.24 10.27 -15.46
CA TRP A 393 -27.78 9.24 -16.34
C TRP A 393 -28.63 9.83 -17.46
N GLY A 394 -29.49 10.80 -17.15
CA GLY A 394 -30.29 11.50 -18.15
C GLY A 394 -29.43 12.21 -19.20
N VAL A 395 -28.38 12.89 -18.78
CA VAL A 395 -27.42 13.55 -19.69
C VAL A 395 -26.70 12.54 -20.56
N LEU A 396 -26.22 11.43 -19.99
CA LEU A 396 -25.54 10.38 -20.74
C LEU A 396 -26.45 9.74 -21.81
N VAL A 397 -27.68 9.40 -21.47
CA VAL A 397 -28.65 8.82 -22.44
C VAL A 397 -28.99 9.83 -23.54
N ALA A 398 -29.12 11.11 -23.19
CA ALA A 398 -29.41 12.16 -24.19
C ALA A 398 -28.22 12.46 -25.11
N SER A 399 -26.99 12.12 -24.72
CA SER A 399 -25.78 12.33 -25.54
C SER A 399 -25.69 11.35 -26.73
N GLY A 400 -26.57 10.36 -26.81
CA GLY A 400 -26.56 9.30 -27.83
C GLY A 400 -26.22 7.94 -27.23
N GLY A 401 -25.67 7.04 -28.06
CA GLY A 401 -25.41 5.65 -27.66
C GLY A 401 -26.70 4.80 -27.61
N VAL A 402 -26.62 3.65 -26.95
CA VAL A 402 -27.73 2.67 -26.88
C VAL A 402 -27.84 2.06 -25.50
N LEU A 403 -29.05 1.70 -25.09
CA LEU A 403 -29.33 1.00 -23.85
C LEU A 403 -29.50 -0.50 -24.09
N ASN A 404 -29.13 -1.32 -23.13
CA ASN A 404 -29.50 -2.73 -23.12
C ASN A 404 -31.03 -2.89 -22.89
N ASP A 405 -31.56 -4.11 -23.07
CA ASP A 405 -33.01 -4.42 -22.93
C ASP A 405 -33.58 -4.08 -21.55
N LYS A 406 -32.73 -4.17 -20.49
CA LYS A 406 -33.10 -3.82 -19.11
C LYS A 406 -33.07 -2.32 -18.84
N GLN A 407 -32.57 -1.50 -19.76
CA GLN A 407 -32.36 -0.05 -19.61
C GLN A 407 -31.53 0.34 -18.37
N ASP A 408 -30.62 -0.55 -17.97
CA ASP A 408 -29.75 -0.37 -16.81
C ASP A 408 -28.26 -0.21 -17.15
N THR A 409 -27.92 -0.40 -18.45
CA THR A 409 -26.56 -0.23 -18.94
C THR A 409 -26.55 0.49 -20.28
N TRP A 410 -25.81 1.58 -20.38
CA TRP A 410 -25.57 2.35 -21.59
C TRP A 410 -24.31 1.86 -22.31
N TYR A 411 -24.35 1.81 -23.63
CA TYR A 411 -23.23 1.48 -24.49
C TYR A 411 -23.00 2.60 -25.52
N PRO A 412 -21.74 2.92 -25.88
CA PRO A 412 -21.46 3.99 -26.82
C PRO A 412 -21.98 3.72 -28.23
N THR A 413 -22.04 2.46 -28.64
CA THR A 413 -22.50 2.06 -29.98
C THR A 413 -23.33 0.78 -29.98
N GLN A 414 -24.08 0.54 -31.07
CA GLN A 414 -24.78 -0.73 -31.26
C GLN A 414 -23.82 -1.94 -31.36
N ARG A 415 -22.61 -1.75 -31.91
CA ARG A 415 -21.57 -2.80 -31.98
C ARG A 415 -21.05 -3.15 -30.58
N ALA A 416 -20.90 -2.16 -29.70
CA ALA A 416 -20.56 -2.40 -28.31
C ALA A 416 -21.66 -3.18 -27.56
N LEU A 417 -22.93 -2.83 -27.75
CA LEU A 417 -24.05 -3.56 -27.18
C LEU A 417 -24.13 -5.01 -27.72
N LYS A 418 -23.94 -5.21 -29.03
CA LYS A 418 -23.89 -6.55 -29.65
C LYS A 418 -22.83 -7.44 -28.98
N GLY A 419 -21.62 -6.92 -28.81
CA GLY A 419 -20.54 -7.64 -28.18
C GLY A 419 -20.82 -8.05 -26.72
N SER A 420 -21.60 -7.25 -25.99
CA SER A 420 -21.91 -7.52 -24.58
C SER A 420 -22.77 -8.77 -24.34
N SER A 421 -23.53 -9.19 -25.36
CA SER A 421 -24.38 -10.38 -25.31
C SER A 421 -23.67 -11.67 -25.77
N MET A 422 -22.44 -11.57 -26.26
CA MET A 422 -21.69 -12.70 -26.82
C MET A 422 -20.84 -13.40 -25.73
N LYS A 423 -20.63 -14.70 -25.91
CA LYS A 423 -19.80 -15.50 -25.03
C LYS A 423 -18.31 -15.22 -25.31
N ARG A 424 -17.55 -14.78 -24.32
CA ARG A 424 -16.11 -14.49 -24.40
C ARG A 424 -15.71 -13.77 -25.71
N PRO A 425 -16.27 -12.56 -25.97
CA PRO A 425 -16.11 -11.88 -27.25
C PRO A 425 -14.65 -11.55 -27.54
N GLY A 426 -14.22 -11.84 -28.76
CA GLY A 426 -12.84 -11.66 -29.21
C GLY A 426 -11.86 -12.76 -28.84
N VAL A 427 -12.21 -13.72 -27.97
CA VAL A 427 -11.31 -14.82 -27.58
C VAL A 427 -11.10 -15.80 -28.72
N ILE A 428 -9.85 -16.03 -29.10
CA ILE A 428 -9.48 -16.83 -30.28
C ILE A 428 -9.92 -18.28 -30.11
N ALA A 429 -9.79 -18.87 -28.93
CA ALA A 429 -10.24 -20.24 -28.64
C ALA A 429 -11.76 -20.43 -28.77
N GLU A 430 -12.56 -19.37 -28.73
CA GLU A 430 -14.02 -19.41 -28.99
C GLU A 430 -14.35 -19.22 -30.47
N GLY A 431 -13.37 -19.27 -31.37
CA GLY A 431 -13.52 -19.19 -32.80
C GLY A 431 -13.68 -17.79 -33.38
N TYR A 432 -13.15 -16.76 -32.68
CA TYR A 432 -13.09 -15.40 -33.22
C TYR A 432 -11.91 -15.27 -34.19
N ASP A 433 -12.20 -14.68 -35.33
CA ASP A 433 -11.24 -14.15 -36.30
C ASP A 433 -11.41 -12.63 -36.44
N PHE A 434 -10.63 -12.00 -37.31
CA PHE A 434 -10.70 -10.54 -37.51
C PHE A 434 -12.04 -10.08 -38.07
N ALA A 435 -12.71 -10.87 -38.93
CA ALA A 435 -14.00 -10.52 -39.50
C ALA A 435 -15.09 -10.48 -38.44
N LYS A 436 -15.20 -11.52 -37.61
CA LYS A 436 -16.15 -11.54 -36.48
C LYS A 436 -15.84 -10.49 -35.44
N ALA A 437 -14.57 -10.23 -35.19
CA ALA A 437 -14.13 -9.20 -34.25
C ALA A 437 -14.49 -7.80 -34.73
N GLU A 438 -14.41 -7.53 -36.04
CA GLU A 438 -14.79 -6.26 -36.62
C GLU A 438 -16.25 -5.90 -36.36
N GLU A 439 -17.15 -6.88 -36.32
CA GLU A 439 -18.58 -6.67 -36.07
C GLU A 439 -18.90 -6.13 -34.66
N ILE A 440 -17.94 -6.25 -33.73
CA ILE A 440 -18.10 -5.86 -32.31
C ILE A 440 -16.91 -5.02 -31.82
N LYS A 441 -16.21 -4.34 -32.69
CA LYS A 441 -14.93 -3.68 -32.46
C LYS A 441 -14.97 -2.77 -31.22
N GLU A 442 -15.99 -1.94 -31.05
CA GLU A 442 -16.08 -1.02 -29.90
C GLU A 442 -16.33 -1.75 -28.58
N PHE A 443 -16.81 -2.99 -28.59
CA PHE A 443 -16.82 -3.84 -27.39
C PHE A 443 -15.44 -4.37 -27.06
N LEU A 444 -14.59 -4.58 -28.05
CA LEU A 444 -13.22 -5.08 -27.90
C LEU A 444 -12.26 -3.98 -27.45
N ARG A 445 -12.63 -3.30 -26.37
CA ARG A 445 -11.90 -2.17 -25.78
C ARG A 445 -10.43 -2.50 -25.56
N PRO A 446 -9.48 -1.62 -25.93
CA PRO A 446 -8.06 -1.84 -25.66
C PRO A 446 -7.73 -1.50 -24.22
N ASN A 447 -6.65 -2.07 -23.69
CA ASN A 447 -5.96 -1.53 -22.53
C ASN A 447 -5.22 -0.26 -22.95
N MET A 448 -5.08 0.74 -22.07
CA MET A 448 -4.44 2.00 -22.45
C MET A 448 -2.96 1.82 -22.82
N LEU A 449 -2.23 1.09 -22.00
CA LEU A 449 -0.86 0.70 -22.27
C LEU A 449 -0.76 -0.81 -22.24
N ASN A 450 -0.22 -1.40 -23.31
CA ASN A 450 0.03 -2.84 -23.38
C ASN A 450 1.47 -3.11 -23.82
N LEU A 451 2.25 -3.73 -22.93
CA LEU A 451 3.66 -4.07 -23.17
C LEU A 451 3.82 -5.58 -23.17
N VAL A 452 4.01 -6.16 -24.35
CA VAL A 452 4.04 -7.62 -24.53
C VAL A 452 5.46 -8.11 -24.71
N ARG A 453 5.96 -8.98 -23.85
CA ARG A 453 7.30 -9.57 -23.89
C ARG A 453 8.44 -8.53 -23.98
N CYS A 454 8.25 -7.40 -23.32
CA CYS A 454 9.25 -6.35 -23.25
C CYS A 454 10.30 -6.62 -22.17
N LYS A 455 11.47 -6.00 -22.30
CA LYS A 455 12.54 -6.07 -21.28
C LYS A 455 13.08 -4.69 -20.97
N ARG A 456 13.55 -4.48 -19.74
CA ARG A 456 14.09 -3.20 -19.25
C ARG A 456 13.17 -2.03 -19.62
N VAL A 457 12.10 -1.90 -18.83
CA VAL A 457 11.08 -0.89 -19.07
C VAL A 457 11.01 0.07 -17.88
N LEU A 458 10.93 1.37 -18.17
CA LEU A 458 10.71 2.41 -17.17
C LEU A 458 9.47 3.24 -17.51
N LEU A 459 8.52 3.31 -16.59
CA LEU A 459 7.42 4.27 -16.59
C LEU A 459 7.62 5.20 -15.40
N GLU A 460 7.86 6.50 -15.64
CA GLU A 460 8.23 7.41 -14.55
C GLU A 460 7.63 8.80 -14.70
N GLY A 461 6.96 9.25 -13.64
CA GLY A 461 6.55 10.63 -13.41
C GLY A 461 5.28 11.09 -14.12
N VAL A 462 4.85 10.39 -15.17
CA VAL A 462 3.69 10.76 -15.98
C VAL A 462 2.36 10.41 -15.33
N THR A 463 1.30 11.08 -15.77
CA THR A 463 -0.08 10.73 -15.43
C THR A 463 -0.69 9.92 -16.57
N PHE A 464 -1.20 8.73 -16.27
CA PHE A 464 -2.08 7.95 -17.13
C PHE A 464 -3.52 8.11 -16.65
N GLN A 465 -4.43 8.45 -17.53
CA GLN A 465 -5.82 8.62 -17.12
C GLN A 465 -6.83 8.20 -18.18
N ASN A 466 -8.06 7.95 -17.72
CA ASN A 466 -9.22 7.78 -18.58
C ASN A 466 -9.05 6.65 -19.60
N SER A 467 -8.60 5.48 -19.12
CA SER A 467 -8.36 4.30 -19.96
C SER A 467 -9.65 3.71 -20.53
N PRO A 468 -9.63 3.15 -21.74
CA PRO A 468 -10.77 2.37 -22.28
C PRO A 468 -11.11 1.11 -21.48
N ALA A 469 -10.10 0.44 -20.91
CA ALA A 469 -10.21 -0.75 -20.05
C ALA A 469 -9.12 -0.72 -18.98
N TRP A 470 -8.35 -1.79 -18.74
CA TRP A 470 -7.19 -1.77 -17.85
C TRP A 470 -6.21 -0.67 -18.25
N CYS A 471 -5.69 0.08 -17.27
CA CYS A 471 -4.84 1.20 -17.62
C CYS A 471 -3.45 0.73 -18.05
N LEU A 472 -2.71 0.10 -17.15
CA LEU A 472 -1.36 -0.38 -17.44
C LEU A 472 -1.35 -1.91 -17.46
N HIS A 473 -1.08 -2.51 -18.62
CA HIS A 473 -1.03 -3.95 -18.78
C HIS A 473 0.30 -4.43 -19.38
N PRO A 474 1.34 -4.58 -18.58
CA PRO A 474 2.53 -5.34 -18.97
C PRO A 474 2.23 -6.84 -18.91
N LEU A 475 2.52 -7.52 -20.00
CA LEU A 475 2.33 -8.96 -20.21
C LEU A 475 3.67 -9.61 -20.57
N LEU A 476 4.09 -10.64 -19.81
CA LEU A 476 5.35 -11.36 -20.03
C LEU A 476 6.58 -10.41 -20.04
N THR A 477 6.47 -9.29 -19.37
CA THR A 477 7.51 -8.23 -19.35
C THR A 477 8.49 -8.46 -18.18
N GLN A 478 9.77 -8.20 -18.41
CA GLN A 478 10.83 -8.39 -17.43
C GLN A 478 11.62 -7.12 -17.17
N HIS A 479 12.11 -6.94 -15.94
CA HIS A 479 12.82 -5.74 -15.49
C HIS A 479 12.01 -4.46 -15.76
N LEU A 480 10.88 -4.39 -15.09
CA LEU A 480 9.91 -3.29 -15.22
C LEU A 480 9.93 -2.42 -13.96
N THR A 481 10.12 -1.12 -14.16
CA THR A 481 10.00 -0.12 -13.08
C THR A 481 8.85 0.83 -13.37
N LEU A 482 7.90 0.91 -12.44
CA LEU A 482 6.81 1.90 -12.39
C LEU A 482 7.08 2.81 -11.19
N ARG A 483 7.40 4.07 -11.44
CA ARG A 483 7.87 4.99 -10.38
C ARG A 483 7.22 6.37 -10.50
N ASN A 484 6.78 6.92 -9.37
CA ASN A 484 6.23 8.28 -9.31
C ASN A 484 5.04 8.51 -10.26
N LEU A 485 4.28 7.47 -10.56
CA LEU A 485 3.14 7.54 -11.48
C LEU A 485 1.89 8.07 -10.77
N THR A 486 1.03 8.73 -11.56
CA THR A 486 -0.37 8.96 -11.22
C THR A 486 -1.24 8.21 -12.23
N VAL A 487 -2.06 7.27 -11.74
CA VAL A 487 -2.99 6.51 -12.58
C VAL A 487 -4.41 6.80 -12.12
N ARG A 488 -5.25 7.34 -13.02
CA ARG A 488 -6.61 7.76 -12.68
C ARG A 488 -7.63 7.25 -13.69
N ASN A 489 -8.65 6.59 -13.20
CA ASN A 489 -9.84 6.26 -13.98
C ASN A 489 -11.10 6.71 -13.23
N PRO A 490 -12.19 7.11 -13.92
CA PRO A 490 -13.43 7.41 -13.23
C PRO A 490 -13.89 6.21 -12.37
N TRP A 491 -14.48 6.50 -11.22
CA TRP A 491 -14.97 5.47 -10.28
C TRP A 491 -16.00 4.51 -10.89
N ASN A 492 -16.69 4.95 -11.95
CA ASN A 492 -17.66 4.17 -12.72
C ASN A 492 -17.03 3.43 -13.90
N ALA A 493 -15.72 3.52 -14.10
CA ALA A 493 -15.01 2.86 -15.19
C ALA A 493 -15.01 1.35 -14.99
N GLN A 494 -15.77 0.65 -15.79
CA GLN A 494 -15.83 -0.81 -15.79
C GLN A 494 -14.53 -1.39 -16.36
N ASN A 495 -13.87 -2.32 -15.63
CA ASN A 495 -12.51 -2.79 -15.89
C ASN A 495 -11.50 -1.63 -15.96
N GLY A 496 -11.69 -0.62 -15.12
CA GLY A 496 -10.81 0.53 -15.04
C GLY A 496 -9.69 0.30 -14.05
N ASP A 497 -9.04 -0.87 -14.10
CA ASP A 497 -7.91 -1.26 -13.24
C ASP A 497 -6.72 -0.32 -13.41
N GLY A 498 -5.92 -0.16 -12.37
CA GLY A 498 -4.75 0.71 -12.40
C GLY A 498 -3.56 0.07 -13.11
N VAL A 499 -3.08 -1.04 -12.59
CA VAL A 499 -2.03 -1.84 -13.22
C VAL A 499 -2.28 -3.33 -13.02
N ASP A 500 -2.20 -4.08 -14.11
CA ASP A 500 -2.30 -5.52 -14.17
C ASP A 500 -0.97 -6.13 -14.61
N LEU A 501 -0.18 -6.59 -13.65
CA LEU A 501 1.10 -7.25 -13.90
C LEU A 501 0.83 -8.70 -14.25
N GLU A 502 0.82 -9.04 -15.55
CA GLU A 502 0.49 -10.39 -16.02
C GLU A 502 1.72 -11.17 -16.47
N SER A 503 2.04 -12.27 -15.78
CA SER A 503 3.19 -13.14 -16.08
C SER A 503 4.51 -12.35 -16.17
N CYS A 504 4.67 -11.32 -15.34
CA CYS A 504 5.83 -10.43 -15.30
C CYS A 504 6.87 -10.90 -14.29
N ARG A 505 8.13 -10.52 -14.49
CA ARG A 505 9.23 -10.85 -13.58
C ARG A 505 10.19 -9.69 -13.37
N TYR A 506 10.74 -9.56 -12.16
CA TYR A 506 11.63 -8.46 -11.76
C TYR A 506 10.95 -7.10 -11.92
N VAL A 507 9.89 -6.89 -11.14
CA VAL A 507 9.05 -5.69 -11.22
C VAL A 507 9.20 -4.84 -9.96
N LEU A 508 9.32 -3.53 -10.13
CA LEU A 508 9.25 -2.54 -9.06
C LEU A 508 8.10 -1.56 -9.34
N VAL A 509 7.16 -1.47 -8.41
CA VAL A 509 6.14 -0.43 -8.35
C VAL A 509 6.38 0.40 -7.10
N GLU A 510 6.71 1.68 -7.27
CA GLU A 510 7.02 2.52 -6.11
C GLU A 510 6.55 3.96 -6.26
N ASN A 511 6.28 4.61 -5.11
CA ASN A 511 5.96 6.04 -5.00
C ASN A 511 4.81 6.47 -5.94
N SER A 512 3.88 5.57 -6.23
CA SER A 512 2.84 5.79 -7.25
C SER A 512 1.46 5.90 -6.61
N THR A 513 0.57 6.60 -7.29
CA THR A 513 -0.81 6.83 -6.84
C THR A 513 -1.78 6.27 -7.86
N PHE A 514 -2.76 5.51 -7.38
CA PHE A 514 -3.82 4.91 -8.18
C PHE A 514 -5.18 5.36 -7.62
N ASP A 515 -6.03 5.91 -8.49
CA ASP A 515 -7.41 6.30 -8.18
C ASP A 515 -8.30 5.78 -9.31
N VAL A 516 -8.97 4.65 -9.10
CA VAL A 516 -9.47 3.82 -10.21
C VAL A 516 -10.86 3.26 -9.94
N GLY A 517 -11.48 2.70 -10.98
CA GLY A 517 -12.85 2.16 -10.91
C GLY A 517 -12.93 0.64 -10.70
N ASP A 518 -11.78 -0.06 -10.73
CA ASP A 518 -11.64 -1.50 -10.49
C ASP A 518 -10.39 -1.78 -9.63
N ASP A 519 -9.67 -2.89 -9.78
CA ASP A 519 -8.51 -3.22 -8.94
C ASP A 519 -7.36 -2.18 -9.10
N GLY A 520 -6.75 -1.73 -8.00
CA GLY A 520 -5.69 -0.72 -8.02
C GLY A 520 -4.36 -1.25 -8.55
N ILE A 521 -3.73 -2.17 -7.82
CA ILE A 521 -2.49 -2.85 -8.19
C ILE A 521 -2.77 -4.35 -8.20
N CYS A 522 -2.78 -4.95 -9.38
CA CYS A 522 -3.23 -6.32 -9.57
C CYS A 522 -2.13 -7.23 -10.16
N ILE A 523 -2.01 -8.42 -9.61
CA ILE A 523 -1.12 -9.49 -10.06
C ILE A 523 -1.96 -10.53 -10.81
N LYS A 524 -1.56 -10.81 -12.04
CA LYS A 524 -2.21 -11.76 -12.95
C LYS A 524 -1.17 -12.74 -13.52
N SER A 525 -1.60 -13.90 -14.02
CA SER A 525 -0.72 -14.86 -14.72
C SER A 525 -1.49 -15.81 -15.64
N GLY A 526 -2.42 -15.27 -16.40
CA GLY A 526 -3.26 -16.03 -17.33
C GLY A 526 -4.45 -16.71 -16.68
N ARG A 527 -5.35 -17.20 -17.53
CA ARG A 527 -6.67 -17.68 -17.14
C ARG A 527 -6.89 -19.12 -17.60
N ASP A 528 -7.43 -19.94 -16.72
CA ASP A 528 -7.90 -21.29 -16.95
C ASP A 528 -6.82 -22.18 -17.66
N GLU A 529 -7.19 -23.00 -18.60
CA GLU A 529 -6.30 -23.92 -19.30
C GLU A 529 -5.19 -23.20 -20.08
N GLU A 530 -5.49 -22.08 -20.76
CA GLU A 530 -4.47 -21.30 -21.48
C GLU A 530 -3.40 -20.76 -20.55
N GLY A 531 -3.81 -20.22 -19.39
CA GLY A 531 -2.87 -19.73 -18.38
C GLY A 531 -2.00 -20.85 -17.79
N ARG A 532 -2.61 -22.04 -17.52
CA ARG A 532 -1.85 -23.20 -17.04
C ARG A 532 -0.88 -23.73 -18.10
N LYS A 533 -1.28 -23.80 -19.39
CA LYS A 533 -0.40 -24.17 -20.50
C LYS A 533 0.75 -23.20 -20.71
N ARG A 534 0.48 -21.90 -20.59
CA ARG A 534 1.52 -20.85 -20.65
C ARG A 534 2.53 -21.05 -19.53
N ASN A 535 2.08 -21.42 -18.33
CA ASN A 535 2.88 -21.78 -17.16
C ASN A 535 3.97 -20.74 -16.80
N VAL A 536 3.62 -19.45 -16.89
CA VAL A 536 4.52 -18.35 -16.54
C VAL A 536 3.90 -17.57 -15.38
N ALA A 537 4.51 -17.71 -14.22
CA ALA A 537 4.10 -16.99 -13.02
C ALA A 537 4.42 -15.47 -13.12
N THR A 538 3.71 -14.67 -12.36
CA THR A 538 4.21 -13.35 -11.97
C THR A 538 5.04 -13.51 -10.71
N GLU A 539 6.32 -13.15 -10.79
CA GLU A 539 7.27 -13.40 -9.70
C GLU A 539 8.32 -12.31 -9.55
N ASP A 540 8.96 -12.27 -8.37
CA ASP A 540 10.02 -11.31 -8.07
C ASP A 540 9.52 -9.85 -8.21
N VAL A 541 8.39 -9.53 -7.55
CA VAL A 541 7.71 -8.23 -7.61
C VAL A 541 7.86 -7.48 -6.30
N ILE A 542 8.23 -6.21 -6.38
CA ILE A 542 8.25 -5.27 -5.25
C ILE A 542 7.18 -4.20 -5.49
N VAL A 543 6.29 -4.01 -4.52
CA VAL A 543 5.33 -2.90 -4.47
C VAL A 543 5.57 -2.13 -3.18
N ARG A 544 5.90 -0.85 -3.27
CA ARG A 544 6.20 -0.07 -2.06
C ARG A 544 5.82 1.41 -2.17
N ASN A 545 5.61 2.05 -1.01
CA ASN A 545 5.34 3.50 -0.91
C ASN A 545 4.25 3.98 -1.89
N SER A 546 3.26 3.17 -2.16
CA SER A 546 2.21 3.50 -3.12
C SER A 546 0.86 3.67 -2.42
N THR A 547 0.01 4.50 -3.00
CA THR A 547 -1.32 4.77 -2.45
C THR A 547 -2.39 4.42 -3.48
N VAL A 548 -3.40 3.68 -3.05
CA VAL A 548 -4.60 3.41 -3.85
C VAL A 548 -5.78 4.15 -3.21
N PHE A 549 -6.38 5.06 -3.99
CA PHE A 549 -7.63 5.73 -3.65
C PHE A 549 -8.75 5.09 -4.45
N HIS A 550 -9.79 4.61 -3.75
CA HIS A 550 -10.89 3.89 -4.37
C HIS A 550 -10.45 2.61 -5.14
N GLY A 551 -11.36 1.99 -5.84
CA GLY A 551 -11.10 0.75 -6.55
C GLY A 551 -11.62 -0.49 -5.81
N HIS A 552 -11.74 -1.62 -6.55
CA HIS A 552 -12.27 -2.86 -5.98
C HIS A 552 -11.26 -3.56 -5.05
N GLY A 553 -9.97 -3.25 -5.16
CA GLY A 553 -8.94 -3.75 -4.25
C GLY A 553 -7.70 -2.87 -4.25
N GLY A 554 -7.08 -2.70 -3.07
CA GLY A 554 -5.83 -1.94 -2.94
C GLY A 554 -4.65 -2.67 -3.58
N PHE A 555 -4.32 -3.84 -3.05
CA PHE A 555 -3.40 -4.81 -3.67
C PHE A 555 -4.12 -6.13 -3.88
N VAL A 556 -4.05 -6.65 -5.10
CA VAL A 556 -4.86 -7.79 -5.55
C VAL A 556 -4.00 -8.88 -6.18
N ILE A 557 -4.30 -10.13 -5.89
CA ILE A 557 -3.80 -11.29 -6.67
C ILE A 557 -5.02 -12.03 -7.21
N GLY A 558 -5.07 -12.17 -8.52
CA GLY A 558 -6.15 -12.90 -9.21
C GLY A 558 -7.25 -12.00 -9.79
N SER A 559 -8.36 -12.63 -10.23
CA SER A 559 -8.64 -14.07 -10.28
C SER A 559 -7.83 -14.84 -11.34
N GLU A 560 -7.30 -14.17 -12.36
CA GLU A 560 -6.49 -14.73 -13.46
C GLU A 560 -5.07 -15.01 -12.98
N MET A 561 -4.89 -16.12 -12.22
CA MET A 561 -3.60 -16.51 -11.61
C MET A 561 -3.17 -17.94 -11.98
N SER A 562 -3.57 -18.41 -13.15
CA SER A 562 -3.39 -19.81 -13.55
C SER A 562 -1.94 -20.23 -13.76
N GLY A 563 -1.05 -19.28 -14.08
CA GLY A 563 0.41 -19.50 -14.13
C GLY A 563 1.11 -19.40 -12.77
N GLY A 564 0.37 -19.00 -11.70
CA GLY A 564 0.91 -18.82 -10.37
C GLY A 564 1.45 -17.42 -10.07
N ALA A 565 1.70 -17.15 -8.79
CA ALA A 565 2.33 -15.93 -8.32
C ALA A 565 3.24 -16.24 -7.13
N ARG A 566 4.47 -15.70 -7.09
CA ARG A 566 5.42 -15.98 -6.01
C ARG A 566 6.49 -14.91 -5.84
N ASN A 567 7.12 -14.89 -4.66
CA ASN A 567 8.15 -13.91 -4.31
C ASN A 567 7.66 -12.48 -4.54
N ILE A 568 6.54 -12.12 -3.90
CA ILE A 568 5.92 -10.81 -4.03
C ILE A 568 6.02 -10.08 -2.69
N PHE A 569 6.55 -8.87 -2.73
CA PHE A 569 6.86 -8.04 -1.57
C PHE A 569 6.06 -6.75 -1.64
N VAL A 570 5.15 -6.55 -0.70
CA VAL A 570 4.28 -5.36 -0.63
C VAL A 570 4.55 -4.64 0.68
N SER A 571 5.04 -3.40 0.63
CA SER A 571 5.34 -2.66 1.86
C SER A 571 4.99 -1.18 1.78
N ASP A 572 4.76 -0.60 2.97
CA ASP A 572 4.59 0.84 3.13
C ASP A 572 3.49 1.47 2.25
N CYS A 573 2.42 0.72 1.97
CA CYS A 573 1.32 1.16 1.11
C CYS A 573 0.12 1.66 1.92
N ASN A 574 -0.68 2.53 1.28
CA ASN A 574 -1.94 3.03 1.82
C ASN A 574 -3.09 2.67 0.90
N PHE A 575 -4.19 2.13 1.45
CA PHE A 575 -5.40 1.82 0.72
C PHE A 575 -6.57 2.58 1.35
N LEU A 576 -7.17 3.51 0.63
CA LEU A 576 -8.12 4.48 1.15
C LEU A 576 -9.41 4.49 0.32
N GLY A 577 -10.49 3.96 0.89
CA GLY A 577 -11.80 3.91 0.22
C GLY A 577 -11.91 2.80 -0.83
N THR A 578 -11.07 1.78 -0.81
CA THR A 578 -11.20 0.61 -1.68
C THR A 578 -12.28 -0.35 -1.16
N ASP A 579 -12.91 -1.14 -2.04
CA ASP A 579 -13.87 -2.14 -1.60
C ASP A 579 -13.20 -3.21 -0.71
N VAL A 580 -11.98 -3.61 -1.03
CA VAL A 580 -11.17 -4.56 -0.26
C VAL A 580 -9.75 -4.02 -0.13
N GLY A 581 -9.10 -4.21 1.01
CA GLY A 581 -7.72 -3.76 1.21
C GLY A 581 -6.70 -4.68 0.51
N LEU A 582 -6.36 -5.79 1.15
CA LEU A 582 -5.57 -6.89 0.57
C LEU A 582 -6.52 -7.95 0.04
N ARG A 583 -6.49 -8.23 -1.26
CA ARG A 583 -7.48 -9.06 -1.94
C ARG A 583 -6.82 -10.23 -2.69
N PHE A 584 -6.96 -11.44 -2.15
CA PHE A 584 -6.46 -12.67 -2.78
C PHE A 584 -7.66 -13.50 -3.22
N LYS A 585 -7.92 -13.54 -4.53
CA LYS A 585 -9.15 -14.13 -5.11
C LYS A 585 -8.85 -15.13 -6.22
N THR A 586 -9.56 -16.25 -6.20
CA THR A 586 -9.51 -17.28 -7.24
C THR A 586 -10.79 -18.12 -7.25
N THR A 587 -10.88 -19.08 -8.16
CA THR A 587 -11.99 -20.04 -8.23
C THR A 587 -11.52 -21.35 -8.80
N ARG A 588 -12.28 -22.43 -8.55
CA ARG A 588 -12.08 -23.71 -9.25
C ARG A 588 -12.01 -23.52 -10.76
N GLY A 589 -11.18 -24.27 -11.44
CA GLY A 589 -10.91 -24.13 -12.88
C GLY A 589 -9.68 -23.30 -13.20
N ARG A 590 -9.26 -22.35 -12.31
CA ARG A 590 -8.06 -21.53 -12.52
C ARG A 590 -6.79 -22.36 -12.41
N GLY A 591 -6.68 -23.25 -11.41
CA GLY A 591 -5.40 -23.84 -11.06
C GLY A 591 -4.40 -22.81 -10.58
N GLY A 592 -3.11 -23.12 -10.72
CA GLY A 592 -2.01 -22.25 -10.32
C GLY A 592 -1.75 -22.23 -8.80
N VAL A 593 -0.55 -21.81 -8.42
CA VAL A 593 -0.11 -21.71 -7.02
C VAL A 593 0.32 -20.30 -6.72
N VAL A 594 -0.27 -19.72 -5.67
CA VAL A 594 0.16 -18.44 -5.09
C VAL A 594 0.86 -18.73 -3.79
N GLU A 595 2.13 -18.35 -3.69
CA GLU A 595 2.98 -18.67 -2.55
C GLU A 595 4.07 -17.63 -2.33
N LYS A 596 4.65 -17.59 -1.12
CA LYS A 596 5.73 -16.66 -0.76
C LYS A 596 5.36 -15.22 -1.01
N ILE A 597 4.23 -14.82 -0.42
CA ILE A 597 3.71 -13.45 -0.47
C ILE A 597 4.03 -12.78 0.86
N TYR A 598 4.73 -11.66 0.81
CA TYR A 598 5.20 -10.92 1.95
C TYR A 598 4.58 -9.52 1.95
N VAL A 599 3.84 -9.21 3.00
CA VAL A 599 3.14 -7.92 3.15
C VAL A 599 3.59 -7.29 4.46
N ASP A 600 4.03 -6.03 4.42
CA ASP A 600 4.50 -5.32 5.59
C ASP A 600 4.05 -3.87 5.61
N ASN A 601 3.66 -3.38 6.79
CA ASN A 601 3.34 -1.96 7.04
C ASN A 601 2.28 -1.37 6.08
N ILE A 602 1.08 -1.93 6.10
CA ILE A 602 -0.06 -1.45 5.29
C ILE A 602 -1.04 -0.64 6.15
N ARG A 603 -1.44 0.51 5.64
CA ARG A 603 -2.44 1.39 6.25
C ARG A 603 -3.69 1.44 5.39
N MET A 604 -4.84 1.26 6.04
CA MET A 604 -6.13 1.22 5.35
C MET A 604 -7.13 2.12 6.05
N GLY A 605 -8.03 2.72 5.26
CA GLY A 605 -9.13 3.51 5.79
C GLY A 605 -10.37 3.42 4.91
N ASN A 606 -11.55 3.33 5.55
CA ASN A 606 -12.85 3.30 4.87
C ASN A 606 -12.95 2.17 3.83
N ILE A 607 -12.59 0.95 4.22
CA ILE A 607 -12.68 -0.25 3.37
C ILE A 607 -14.13 -0.73 3.34
N GLY A 608 -14.73 -0.83 2.14
CA GLY A 608 -16.14 -1.18 1.98
C GLY A 608 -16.48 -2.62 2.35
N GLY A 609 -15.54 -3.55 2.21
CA GLY A 609 -15.65 -4.97 2.52
C GLY A 609 -14.59 -5.40 3.53
N ALA A 610 -13.79 -6.40 3.19
CA ALA A 610 -12.77 -6.94 4.09
C ALA A 610 -11.44 -6.17 3.99
N ALA A 611 -10.81 -5.91 5.16
CA ALA A 611 -9.45 -5.37 5.16
C ALA A 611 -8.45 -6.38 4.58
N ILE A 612 -8.57 -7.67 4.93
CA ILE A 612 -7.78 -8.77 4.38
C ILE A 612 -8.72 -9.87 3.91
N LEU A 613 -8.69 -10.18 2.62
CA LEU A 613 -9.56 -11.17 1.99
C LEU A 613 -8.75 -12.27 1.29
N PHE A 614 -9.05 -13.50 1.64
CA PHE A 614 -8.69 -14.71 0.89
C PHE A 614 -9.97 -15.42 0.47
N ASP A 615 -10.23 -15.53 -0.84
CA ASP A 615 -11.47 -16.14 -1.34
C ASP A 615 -11.23 -17.05 -2.56
N MET A 616 -11.50 -18.33 -2.40
CA MET A 616 -11.39 -19.33 -3.46
C MET A 616 -12.74 -19.65 -4.14
N TYR A 617 -13.79 -18.82 -3.92
CA TYR A 617 -15.11 -18.94 -4.54
C TYR A 617 -15.47 -17.73 -5.40
N TYR A 618 -14.46 -16.98 -5.88
CA TYR A 618 -14.71 -15.77 -6.66
C TYR A 618 -15.62 -16.01 -7.85
N MET A 619 -16.74 -15.26 -7.96
CA MET A 619 -17.79 -15.40 -8.97
C MET A 619 -18.49 -16.78 -9.03
N ALA A 620 -18.18 -17.70 -8.14
CA ALA A 620 -18.93 -18.94 -8.00
C ALA A 620 -20.18 -18.73 -7.12
N LYS A 621 -21.16 -19.61 -7.23
CA LYS A 621 -22.27 -19.62 -6.27
C LYS A 621 -21.67 -19.90 -4.88
N ASP A 622 -21.94 -19.00 -3.95
CA ASP A 622 -21.55 -19.18 -2.56
C ASP A 622 -22.41 -20.31 -1.95
N PRO A 623 -21.85 -21.46 -1.61
CA PRO A 623 -22.63 -22.53 -1.01
C PRO A 623 -23.18 -22.16 0.35
N LEU A 624 -22.57 -21.18 1.05
CA LEU A 624 -23.04 -20.71 2.36
C LEU A 624 -24.14 -19.64 2.24
N ALA A 625 -24.07 -18.76 1.24
CA ALA A 625 -25.10 -17.72 1.02
C ALA A 625 -26.42 -18.28 0.44
N ALA A 626 -26.37 -19.43 -0.22
CA ALA A 626 -27.55 -20.08 -0.78
C ALA A 626 -28.38 -20.89 0.25
N TYR A 627 -27.86 -21.01 1.49
CA TYR A 627 -28.44 -21.90 2.50
C TYR A 627 -28.99 -21.10 3.68
N SER A 628 -30.32 -20.98 3.73
CA SER A 628 -31.07 -20.32 4.83
C SER A 628 -31.53 -21.28 5.94
N GLY A 629 -31.08 -22.55 5.92
CA GLY A 629 -31.47 -23.58 6.87
C GLY A 629 -30.52 -23.69 8.07
N GLU A 630 -31.01 -24.30 9.19
CA GLU A 630 -30.24 -24.55 10.41
C GLU A 630 -29.13 -25.60 10.22
N ASP A 631 -29.17 -26.41 9.16
CA ASP A 631 -28.15 -27.41 8.80
C ASP A 631 -27.17 -26.87 7.74
N ASN A 632 -25.87 -27.15 7.94
CA ASN A 632 -24.83 -26.78 6.98
C ASN A 632 -25.14 -27.35 5.59
N PRO A 633 -24.95 -26.56 4.51
CA PRO A 633 -25.11 -27.08 3.15
C PRO A 633 -24.19 -28.29 2.94
N PRO A 634 -24.58 -29.23 2.09
CA PRO A 634 -23.72 -30.36 1.80
C PRO A 634 -22.40 -29.85 1.20
N ILE A 635 -21.31 -30.27 1.81
CA ILE A 635 -19.98 -29.87 1.39
C ILE A 635 -19.60 -30.66 0.14
N GLU A 636 -19.46 -29.97 -0.97
CA GLU A 636 -19.07 -30.58 -2.24
C GLU A 636 -17.55 -30.68 -2.36
N PHE A 637 -17.00 -31.86 -2.06
CA PHE A 637 -15.62 -32.18 -2.36
C PHE A 637 -15.46 -32.50 -3.84
N GLN A 638 -14.49 -31.82 -4.47
CA GLN A 638 -14.11 -32.14 -5.85
C GLN A 638 -12.73 -32.79 -5.91
N PRO A 639 -12.45 -33.63 -6.92
CA PRO A 639 -11.11 -34.15 -7.11
C PRO A 639 -10.08 -33.03 -7.27
N VAL A 640 -8.95 -33.15 -6.59
CA VAL A 640 -7.82 -32.25 -6.78
C VAL A 640 -7.15 -32.53 -8.13
N THR A 641 -7.10 -31.52 -8.97
CA THR A 641 -6.51 -31.59 -10.32
C THR A 641 -5.59 -30.40 -10.56
N GLU A 642 -4.98 -30.30 -11.73
CA GLU A 642 -4.24 -29.10 -12.16
C GLU A 642 -5.09 -27.82 -12.21
N ALA A 643 -6.41 -27.97 -12.32
CA ALA A 643 -7.37 -26.88 -12.31
C ALA A 643 -7.79 -26.43 -10.89
N THR A 644 -7.30 -27.11 -9.83
CA THR A 644 -7.54 -26.75 -8.44
C THR A 644 -6.52 -25.69 -8.02
N PRO A 645 -6.94 -24.45 -7.71
CA PRO A 645 -6.02 -23.39 -7.31
C PRO A 645 -5.49 -23.62 -5.89
N GLN A 646 -4.33 -23.04 -5.58
CA GLN A 646 -3.70 -23.15 -4.26
C GLN A 646 -3.24 -21.78 -3.76
N PHE A 647 -3.64 -21.41 -2.53
CA PHE A 647 -3.11 -20.29 -1.76
C PHE A 647 -2.35 -20.82 -0.54
N LYS A 648 -1.05 -20.51 -0.46
CA LYS A 648 -0.19 -20.95 0.66
C LYS A 648 1.00 -20.02 0.89
N ASP A 649 1.57 -20.09 2.08
CA ASP A 649 2.81 -19.39 2.44
C ASP A 649 2.70 -17.86 2.29
N PHE A 650 1.74 -17.27 3.04
CA PHE A 650 1.55 -15.83 3.14
C PHE A 650 2.06 -15.33 4.50
N TYR A 651 2.81 -14.24 4.46
CA TYR A 651 3.38 -13.58 5.63
C TYR A 651 2.92 -12.13 5.65
N ILE A 652 2.00 -11.79 6.54
CA ILE A 652 1.40 -10.47 6.65
C ILE A 652 1.78 -9.89 8.00
N ASN A 653 2.53 -8.81 7.98
CA ASN A 653 2.95 -8.12 9.18
C ASN A 653 2.52 -6.66 9.09
N GLY A 654 1.93 -6.17 10.17
CA GLY A 654 1.71 -4.76 10.24
C GLY A 654 0.61 -4.17 9.38
N VAL A 655 -0.61 -4.59 9.63
CA VAL A 655 -1.77 -3.97 8.98
C VAL A 655 -2.54 -3.14 9.99
N VAL A 656 -2.78 -1.88 9.64
CA VAL A 656 -3.67 -0.99 10.39
C VAL A 656 -4.83 -0.59 9.50
N CYS A 657 -6.07 -0.85 9.95
CA CYS A 657 -7.27 -0.46 9.24
C CYS A 657 -8.25 0.27 10.16
N LYS A 658 -8.70 1.44 9.72
CA LYS A 658 -9.79 2.19 10.35
C LYS A 658 -11.03 2.15 9.48
N GLY A 659 -11.97 1.28 9.86
CA GLY A 659 -13.24 1.10 9.16
C GLY A 659 -13.15 0.07 8.03
N ALA A 660 -13.67 -1.12 8.30
CA ALA A 660 -13.92 -2.18 7.33
C ALA A 660 -15.25 -2.88 7.68
N GLU A 661 -15.83 -3.57 6.71
CA GLU A 661 -16.96 -4.46 7.00
C GLU A 661 -16.46 -5.68 7.79
N THR A 662 -15.44 -6.36 7.29
CA THR A 662 -14.82 -7.53 7.91
C THR A 662 -13.33 -7.28 8.15
N ALA A 663 -12.82 -7.64 9.32
CA ALA A 663 -11.40 -7.50 9.60
C ALA A 663 -10.55 -8.43 8.71
N ILE A 664 -10.78 -9.71 8.81
CA ILE A 664 -10.06 -10.77 8.08
C ILE A 664 -11.07 -11.82 7.63
N PHE A 665 -11.06 -12.13 6.35
CA PHE A 665 -11.90 -13.17 5.78
C PHE A 665 -11.05 -14.19 5.01
N VAL A 666 -11.08 -15.45 5.42
CA VAL A 666 -10.38 -16.56 4.77
C VAL A 666 -11.41 -17.62 4.40
N ARG A 667 -11.52 -17.94 3.11
CA ARG A 667 -12.42 -18.97 2.59
C ARG A 667 -11.74 -19.85 1.56
N GLY A 668 -11.27 -21.02 2.00
CA GLY A 668 -10.66 -22.06 1.16
C GLY A 668 -11.67 -22.98 0.51
N LEU A 669 -11.17 -23.94 -0.26
CA LEU A 669 -11.94 -25.07 -0.79
C LEU A 669 -11.83 -26.25 0.18
N PRO A 670 -12.89 -27.07 0.35
CA PRO A 670 -12.83 -28.24 1.23
C PRO A 670 -11.78 -29.25 0.81
N GLU A 671 -11.55 -29.43 -0.50
CA GLU A 671 -10.50 -30.27 -1.07
C GLU A 671 -9.11 -29.61 -1.11
N MET A 672 -9.04 -28.26 -1.00
CA MET A 672 -7.80 -27.50 -1.05
C MET A 672 -7.89 -26.31 -0.08
N ASN A 673 -7.55 -26.55 1.18
CA ASN A 673 -7.56 -25.51 2.19
C ASN A 673 -6.53 -24.41 1.86
N ILE A 674 -6.86 -23.16 2.21
CA ILE A 674 -5.88 -22.08 2.26
C ILE A 674 -4.96 -22.37 3.45
N ARG A 675 -3.63 -22.34 3.23
CA ARG A 675 -2.71 -22.84 4.26
C ARG A 675 -1.47 -22.00 4.45
N ASN A 676 -0.86 -22.15 5.64
CA ASN A 676 0.39 -21.50 6.00
C ASN A 676 0.28 -19.97 5.91
N ILE A 677 -0.68 -19.38 6.60
CA ILE A 677 -0.80 -17.92 6.71
C ILE A 677 -0.29 -17.49 8.09
N SER A 678 0.71 -16.65 8.13
CA SER A 678 1.16 -15.97 9.33
C SER A 678 0.77 -14.50 9.26
N MET A 679 -0.04 -14.05 10.23
CA MET A 679 -0.47 -12.67 10.38
C MET A 679 -0.02 -12.15 11.72
N GLU A 680 0.80 -11.10 11.73
CA GLU A 680 1.32 -10.51 12.97
C GLU A 680 1.10 -9.01 13.01
N ASN A 681 0.94 -8.45 14.21
CA ASN A 681 0.83 -7.02 14.45
C ASN A 681 -0.30 -6.36 13.63
N ILE A 682 -1.50 -6.92 13.77
CA ILE A 682 -2.71 -6.51 13.04
C ILE A 682 -3.59 -5.64 13.94
N SER A 683 -3.98 -4.46 13.49
CA SER A 683 -4.92 -3.60 14.22
C SER A 683 -6.04 -3.14 13.29
N ILE A 684 -7.24 -3.67 13.47
CA ILE A 684 -8.37 -3.42 12.59
C ILE A 684 -9.61 -3.05 13.40
N GLN A 685 -10.27 -1.96 12.98
CA GLN A 685 -11.62 -1.59 13.39
C GLN A 685 -12.58 -1.97 12.26
N SER A 686 -13.57 -2.81 12.57
CA SER A 686 -14.50 -3.36 11.57
C SER A 686 -15.87 -3.68 12.19
N ARG A 687 -16.85 -4.00 11.35
CA ARG A 687 -18.13 -4.56 11.82
C ARG A 687 -17.97 -6.01 12.23
N GLU A 688 -17.37 -6.84 11.39
CA GLU A 688 -17.08 -8.26 11.63
C GLU A 688 -15.62 -8.50 11.99
N GLY A 689 -15.35 -9.54 12.79
CA GLY A 689 -14.02 -9.90 13.23
C GLY A 689 -13.24 -10.75 12.21
N PHE A 690 -12.59 -11.80 12.71
CA PHE A 690 -11.86 -12.75 11.88
C PHE A 690 -12.74 -13.96 11.55
N VAL A 691 -13.00 -14.19 10.28
CA VAL A 691 -13.74 -15.34 9.74
C VAL A 691 -12.77 -16.28 9.02
N CYS A 692 -12.74 -17.56 9.40
CA CYS A 692 -11.86 -18.56 8.80
C CYS A 692 -12.64 -19.84 8.44
N ILE A 693 -12.75 -20.12 7.15
CA ILE A 693 -13.45 -21.26 6.58
C ILE A 693 -12.48 -22.04 5.70
N GLU A 694 -12.34 -23.36 5.96
CA GLU A 694 -11.42 -24.22 5.23
C GLU A 694 -9.98 -23.69 5.21
N GLY A 695 -9.53 -23.23 6.38
CA GLY A 695 -8.15 -22.81 6.61
C GLY A 695 -7.31 -23.87 7.29
N GLU A 696 -6.03 -23.96 6.98
CA GLU A 696 -5.08 -24.89 7.61
C GLU A 696 -3.77 -24.21 7.95
N ASN A 697 -3.27 -24.40 9.17
CA ASN A 697 -2.03 -23.81 9.65
C ASN A 697 -2.02 -22.27 9.53
N ILE A 698 -2.98 -21.63 10.23
CA ILE A 698 -3.16 -20.18 10.23
C ILE A 698 -2.82 -19.62 11.59
N GLY A 699 -1.89 -18.68 11.63
CA GLY A 699 -1.50 -17.97 12.84
C GLY A 699 -1.93 -16.50 12.79
N LEU A 700 -2.57 -16.04 13.87
CA LEU A 700 -2.82 -14.63 14.12
C LEU A 700 -2.19 -14.27 15.47
N LYS A 701 -1.20 -13.38 15.46
CA LYS A 701 -0.41 -13.00 16.61
C LYS A 701 -0.37 -11.50 16.81
N ASN A 702 -0.42 -11.04 18.05
CA ASN A 702 -0.39 -9.63 18.41
C ASN A 702 -1.43 -8.82 17.62
N ALA A 703 -2.70 -9.25 17.67
CA ALA A 703 -3.76 -8.58 16.94
C ALA A 703 -4.70 -7.81 17.85
N ASN A 704 -5.20 -6.68 17.37
CA ASN A 704 -6.23 -5.86 17.99
C ASN A 704 -7.44 -5.79 17.06
N LEU A 705 -8.45 -6.60 17.33
CA LEU A 705 -9.68 -6.69 16.54
C LEU A 705 -10.82 -5.94 17.25
N GLN A 706 -11.08 -4.72 16.80
CA GLN A 706 -12.15 -3.87 17.34
C GLN A 706 -13.43 -4.05 16.52
N CYS A 707 -14.07 -5.23 16.64
CA CYS A 707 -15.28 -5.58 15.88
C CYS A 707 -16.57 -5.33 16.66
N GLU A 708 -17.70 -5.23 15.95
CA GLU A 708 -19.04 -4.94 16.50
C GLU A 708 -19.94 -6.17 16.54
N ASN A 709 -19.58 -7.20 15.81
CA ASN A 709 -20.34 -8.42 15.68
C ASN A 709 -20.36 -9.24 16.98
N ARG A 710 -21.26 -10.23 17.04
CA ARG A 710 -21.43 -11.14 18.17
C ARG A 710 -20.15 -11.88 18.56
N SER A 711 -19.41 -12.40 17.60
CA SER A 711 -18.15 -13.13 17.80
C SER A 711 -16.93 -12.37 17.26
N VAL A 712 -15.81 -12.46 17.99
CA VAL A 712 -14.53 -11.87 17.58
C VAL A 712 -13.86 -12.73 16.51
N VAL A 713 -13.92 -14.05 16.66
CA VAL A 713 -13.36 -15.04 15.74
C VAL A 713 -14.40 -16.10 15.44
N ASP A 714 -14.68 -16.30 14.16
CA ASP A 714 -15.55 -17.36 13.65
C ASP A 714 -14.74 -18.36 12.83
N VAL A 715 -14.77 -19.63 13.20
CA VAL A 715 -14.01 -20.69 12.56
C VAL A 715 -14.96 -21.78 12.08
N GLN A 716 -14.78 -22.21 10.82
CA GLN A 716 -15.55 -23.32 10.29
C GLN A 716 -14.64 -24.27 9.49
N ASP A 717 -14.74 -25.58 9.78
CA ASP A 717 -14.03 -26.66 9.07
C ASP A 717 -12.54 -26.39 8.85
N SER A 718 -11.90 -25.71 9.80
CA SER A 718 -10.50 -25.29 9.75
C SER A 718 -9.67 -26.02 10.79
N LYS A 719 -8.36 -26.16 10.52
CA LYS A 719 -7.46 -26.93 11.38
C LYS A 719 -6.12 -26.25 11.59
N ASN A 720 -5.54 -26.53 12.76
CA ASN A 720 -4.27 -25.97 13.20
C ASN A 720 -4.26 -24.44 13.18
N LEU A 721 -5.25 -23.83 13.87
CA LEU A 721 -5.36 -22.38 14.01
C LEU A 721 -4.74 -21.94 15.34
N THR A 722 -3.91 -20.90 15.32
CA THR A 722 -3.32 -20.31 16.52
C THR A 722 -3.69 -18.83 16.66
N LEU A 723 -4.32 -18.49 17.79
CA LEU A 723 -4.66 -17.12 18.18
C LEU A 723 -3.78 -16.76 19.38
N ASP A 724 -2.80 -15.88 19.20
CA ASP A 724 -1.81 -15.52 20.20
C ASP A 724 -1.83 -14.02 20.48
N ASN A 725 -2.11 -13.65 21.74
CA ASN A 725 -2.15 -12.24 22.17
C ASN A 725 -3.16 -11.40 21.35
N ILE A 726 -4.44 -11.78 21.43
CA ILE A 726 -5.54 -11.08 20.73
C ILE A 726 -6.21 -10.10 21.68
N ALA A 727 -6.13 -8.80 21.37
CA ALA A 727 -6.87 -7.75 22.02
C ALA A 727 -8.19 -7.49 21.26
N TYR A 728 -9.27 -7.25 22.00
CA TYR A 728 -10.60 -7.00 21.44
C TYR A 728 -11.46 -6.19 22.41
N LYS A 729 -12.54 -5.57 21.94
CA LYS A 729 -13.55 -4.91 22.80
C LYS A 729 -14.54 -5.96 23.36
N PRO A 730 -15.27 -5.64 24.45
CA PRO A 730 -16.27 -6.55 25.01
C PRO A 730 -17.21 -7.11 23.95
N SER A 731 -17.43 -8.41 23.95
CA SER A 731 -18.21 -9.14 22.95
C SER A 731 -19.11 -10.23 23.60
N GLU A 732 -20.08 -10.77 22.85
CA GLU A 732 -20.89 -11.91 23.30
C GLU A 732 -20.05 -13.19 23.30
N VAL A 733 -19.27 -13.43 22.25
CA VAL A 733 -18.45 -14.63 22.07
C VAL A 733 -17.04 -14.22 21.64
N PHE A 734 -16.00 -14.81 22.22
CA PHE A 734 -14.65 -14.64 21.73
C PHE A 734 -14.39 -15.53 20.51
N LEU A 735 -14.61 -16.83 20.65
CA LEU A 735 -14.35 -17.81 19.59
C LEU A 735 -15.60 -18.67 19.33
N SER A 736 -16.13 -18.60 18.13
CA SER A 736 -17.21 -19.46 17.64
C SER A 736 -16.61 -20.51 16.70
N VAL A 737 -16.88 -21.79 16.94
CA VAL A 737 -16.34 -22.89 16.10
C VAL A 737 -17.47 -23.75 15.57
N LYS A 738 -17.54 -23.90 14.26
CA LYS A 738 -18.50 -24.71 13.52
C LYS A 738 -17.80 -25.76 12.67
N GLY A 739 -18.56 -26.70 12.16
CA GLY A 739 -18.06 -27.73 11.22
C GLY A 739 -17.28 -28.86 11.92
N LYS A 740 -17.64 -30.10 11.63
CA LYS A 740 -17.09 -31.32 12.25
C LYS A 740 -15.61 -31.58 11.91
N ARG A 741 -15.09 -30.90 10.87
CA ARG A 741 -13.69 -31.03 10.48
C ARG A 741 -12.76 -30.05 11.18
N SER A 742 -13.33 -29.10 11.95
CA SER A 742 -12.54 -28.19 12.78
C SER A 742 -11.69 -28.95 13.79
N LYS A 743 -10.41 -28.59 13.89
CA LYS A 743 -9.45 -29.36 14.69
C LYS A 743 -8.25 -28.52 15.10
N ASP A 744 -7.70 -28.79 16.31
CA ASP A 744 -6.43 -28.20 16.78
C ASP A 744 -6.42 -26.64 16.78
N ILE A 745 -7.38 -26.04 17.48
CA ILE A 745 -7.47 -24.59 17.64
C ILE A 745 -6.82 -24.20 18.96
N LYS A 746 -5.81 -23.31 18.92
CA LYS A 746 -5.07 -22.85 20.10
C LYS A 746 -5.36 -21.39 20.38
N VAL A 747 -5.65 -21.08 21.63
CA VAL A 747 -5.78 -19.69 22.11
C VAL A 747 -4.77 -19.50 23.24
N VAL A 748 -3.74 -18.68 22.99
CA VAL A 748 -2.65 -18.46 23.94
C VAL A 748 -2.49 -16.96 24.21
N ASN A 749 -1.98 -16.60 25.37
CA ASN A 749 -1.69 -15.23 25.78
C ASN A 749 -2.83 -14.22 25.56
N THR A 750 -4.08 -14.70 25.53
CA THR A 750 -5.27 -13.89 25.20
C THR A 750 -6.21 -13.82 26.40
N ASP A 751 -6.49 -12.60 26.87
CA ASP A 751 -7.51 -12.39 27.91
C ASP A 751 -8.91 -12.53 27.30
N GLN A 752 -9.57 -13.66 27.61
CA GLN A 752 -10.93 -13.96 27.16
C GLN A 752 -12.02 -13.46 28.11
N SER A 753 -11.68 -12.76 29.21
CA SER A 753 -12.64 -12.32 30.23
C SER A 753 -13.61 -11.23 29.73
N LYS A 754 -13.26 -10.54 28.63
CA LYS A 754 -14.11 -9.52 28.01
C LYS A 754 -15.26 -10.08 27.18
N ALA A 755 -15.26 -11.38 26.87
CA ALA A 755 -16.37 -12.05 26.21
C ALA A 755 -17.30 -12.74 27.24
N LYS A 756 -18.62 -12.65 27.04
CA LYS A 756 -19.58 -13.35 27.88
C LYS A 756 -19.43 -14.87 27.79
N LYS A 757 -19.12 -15.37 26.58
CA LYS A 757 -18.73 -16.75 26.30
C LYS A 757 -17.33 -16.78 25.70
N LYS A 758 -16.41 -17.52 26.34
CA LYS A 758 -15.05 -17.70 25.83
C LYS A 758 -15.05 -18.47 24.49
N VAL A 759 -15.82 -19.56 24.46
CA VAL A 759 -15.96 -20.43 23.30
C VAL A 759 -17.44 -20.82 23.13
N GLU A 760 -17.89 -20.82 21.88
CA GLU A 760 -19.17 -21.38 21.48
C GLU A 760 -18.95 -22.44 20.39
N LEU A 761 -19.45 -23.64 20.61
CA LEU A 761 -19.29 -24.77 19.70
C LEU A 761 -20.61 -25.07 18.99
N GLY A 762 -20.51 -25.20 17.66
CA GLY A 762 -21.64 -25.64 16.84
C GLY A 762 -21.98 -27.12 17.00
N ALA A 763 -23.08 -27.55 16.42
CA ALA A 763 -23.55 -28.93 16.50
C ALA A 763 -22.49 -29.94 16.00
N GLY A 764 -22.17 -30.93 16.83
CA GLY A 764 -21.24 -32.01 16.50
C GLY A 764 -19.76 -31.63 16.55
N VAL A 765 -19.41 -30.47 17.07
CA VAL A 765 -18.03 -30.05 17.31
C VAL A 765 -17.63 -30.47 18.75
N SER A 766 -16.48 -31.13 18.89
CA SER A 766 -15.97 -31.58 20.20
C SER A 766 -15.21 -30.44 20.88
N ASP A 767 -15.35 -30.31 22.20
CA ASP A 767 -14.59 -29.37 23.04
C ASP A 767 -13.09 -29.67 23.10
N LYS A 768 -12.69 -30.91 22.82
CA LYS A 768 -11.30 -31.37 22.81
C LYS A 768 -10.46 -30.76 21.69
N ILE A 769 -11.08 -30.06 20.74
CA ILE A 769 -10.35 -29.39 19.65
C ILE A 769 -9.71 -28.06 20.07
N ILE A 770 -10.16 -27.50 21.22
CA ILE A 770 -9.60 -26.23 21.75
C ILE A 770 -8.45 -26.59 22.71
N LYS A 771 -7.28 -25.99 22.50
CA LYS A 771 -6.08 -26.23 23.32
C LYS A 771 -5.57 -24.94 23.96
#